data_3992a431372da36f8439c2f6bd73df3b
#
_entry.id   3992a431372da36f8439c2f6bd73df3b
#
_cell.length_a   1.000
_cell.length_b   1.000
_cell.length_c   1.000
_cell.angle_alpha   90.00
_cell.angle_beta   90.00
_cell.angle_gamma   90.00
#
_symmetry.space_group_name_H-M   'P 1'
#
loop_
_entity.id
_entity.type
_entity.pdbx_description
1 polymer ?
#
loop_
_entity_poly.entity_id
_entity_poly.type
_entity_poly.pdbx_seq_one_letter_code
_entity_poly.pdbx_strand_id
1 'polypeptide(L)'
;MYGADRITKPLLRVNSKGEFDKKGKFVEISWQRAFDEMEKHFRRAYNEGGPEGFAVLGSGQYTITEGYTAAKLVKAGFRSNNIDPNARQCMASAVVGFMQTFGIDEPAGVFDDIELTDTIIAWGANMAEMHPILWSRVSDHKLRHPDRVKVINLSTFTTRTSNIADIEIIFRPNTDLAIWNYIAREIVYNHPEMIDEKFIKEHCVFATGPVDIGYGLREDINHKKYRKTELDTAAKQKSKILSKSEGVTLAYLGMKEGDVLENKHSDKSDAHWLISFEEFKKALDPYTLDFVAPLAKGDESEDLEAFKTKLKQLADFYIEKDRKVVSFWTMGFNQHSRGTWVNEQSYMVHFLLGKQAKPGCGAFSLTGQPSACGTAREVGTFSHRLPADLVVANPAHRKVSEKIWKLPEGTINPKPGAHYVQALRNLEDGKIKWIWVQVNNPWQQIANANHWIAAAREMDNFIVVSEPYPGLSAKVADLILPTAMIYEKWGAYGNAERRTQWWRQQVLPVGDAMSDTWQMLEFSKRFKLKDFWGETKVNDKLTLPNVLDKISEFGYTPESTLFEVLFANKDAMAFAAKDPIMANFDNSEVSGDSRGVIGSDGKEFKGYGFFVQKYLWEEYRKFGTGHGHDLADFDTYHRVRGLRWPVVDGKETLWRFNAQYDPYAKKAAPDSDFAFYGNAKAALPSGDLKSATSGEEKTSLANKAKIFFRPYMDPVEMPSEEYPFWLCTGRVLEHWHTGTMTMRVPELYRAVPEARCYMNELDGAKIGVQQNEIVWIESRRGKVKARVDFHGRNVPPKGLIFVPFFDEKVYINRVTLDHTCPLSKETDYKKCAVKIYKA
;
A
#
# COMPACT_ATOMS: atom_id res chain seq x y z
N MET A 1 -13.31 0.86 22.40
CA MET A 1 -12.87 -0.53 22.63
C MET A 1 -13.98 -1.41 23.18
N TYR A 2 -14.91 -0.90 23.94
CA TYR A 2 -15.97 -1.65 24.62
C TYR A 2 -17.35 -1.45 23.97
N GLY A 3 -17.42 -1.49 22.64
CA GLY A 3 -18.69 -1.46 21.90
C GLY A 3 -19.56 -2.67 22.26
N ALA A 4 -20.88 -2.48 22.27
CA ALA A 4 -21.83 -3.54 22.68
C ALA A 4 -21.78 -4.80 21.78
N ASP A 5 -21.35 -4.66 20.54
CA ASP A 5 -21.21 -5.74 19.57
C ASP A 5 -19.75 -6.21 19.41
N ARG A 6 -18.87 -5.95 20.39
CA ARG A 6 -17.50 -6.45 20.41
C ARG A 6 -17.49 -7.97 20.35
N ILE A 7 -16.71 -8.54 19.44
CA ILE A 7 -16.52 -9.99 19.34
C ILE A 7 -15.57 -10.41 20.46
N THR A 8 -16.04 -11.24 21.35
CA THR A 8 -15.35 -11.66 22.58
C THR A 8 -14.97 -13.13 22.60
N LYS A 9 -15.53 -13.93 21.72
CA LYS A 9 -15.25 -15.37 21.54
C LYS A 9 -15.17 -15.73 20.08
N PRO A 10 -14.48 -16.82 19.70
CA PRO A 10 -14.52 -17.33 18.34
C PRO A 10 -15.97 -17.71 17.93
N LEU A 11 -16.33 -17.37 16.68
CA LEU A 11 -17.66 -17.61 16.12
C LEU A 11 -17.56 -18.46 14.85
N LEU A 12 -18.24 -19.60 14.83
CA LEU A 12 -18.28 -20.52 13.68
C LEU A 12 -19.70 -20.62 13.12
N ARG A 13 -19.84 -20.70 11.80
CA ARG A 13 -21.12 -21.04 11.17
C ARG A 13 -21.42 -22.52 11.33
N VAL A 14 -22.60 -22.84 11.86
CA VAL A 14 -23.00 -24.21 12.09
C VAL A 14 -24.45 -24.49 11.66
N ASN A 15 -24.71 -25.74 11.32
CA ASN A 15 -26.06 -26.29 11.12
C ASN A 15 -26.76 -26.59 12.48
N SER A 16 -27.95 -27.11 12.43
CA SER A 16 -28.73 -27.47 13.62
C SER A 16 -28.13 -28.58 14.49
N LYS A 17 -27.16 -29.34 13.95
CA LYS A 17 -26.40 -30.36 14.70
C LYS A 17 -25.11 -29.81 15.33
N GLY A 18 -24.84 -28.54 15.13
CA GLY A 18 -23.60 -27.89 15.60
C GLY A 18 -22.37 -28.18 14.73
N GLU A 19 -22.49 -28.77 13.57
CA GLU A 19 -21.41 -29.02 12.62
C GLU A 19 -21.20 -27.79 11.72
N PHE A 20 -19.96 -27.59 11.23
CA PHE A 20 -19.70 -26.51 10.29
C PHE A 20 -20.64 -26.59 9.08
N ASP A 21 -21.29 -25.49 8.80
CA ASP A 21 -22.15 -25.31 7.61
C ASP A 21 -22.01 -23.85 7.12
N LYS A 22 -21.53 -23.70 5.90
CA LYS A 22 -21.35 -22.38 5.27
C LYS A 22 -22.63 -21.54 5.20
N LYS A 23 -23.81 -22.20 5.13
CA LYS A 23 -25.14 -21.57 5.17
C LYS A 23 -25.70 -21.41 6.60
N GLY A 24 -24.98 -21.94 7.59
CA GLY A 24 -25.36 -21.91 8.98
C GLY A 24 -25.30 -20.54 9.63
N LYS A 25 -25.74 -20.49 10.90
CA LYS A 25 -25.64 -19.29 11.73
C LYS A 25 -24.37 -19.33 12.57
N PHE A 26 -23.85 -18.17 12.92
CA PHE A 26 -22.73 -18.06 13.85
C PHE A 26 -23.14 -18.49 15.26
N VAL A 27 -22.30 -19.33 15.86
CA VAL A 27 -22.38 -19.68 17.30
C VAL A 27 -21.01 -19.49 17.93
N GLU A 28 -20.99 -19.18 19.21
CA GLU A 28 -19.78 -19.13 20.02
C GLU A 28 -19.16 -20.53 20.15
N ILE A 29 -17.85 -20.60 19.96
CA ILE A 29 -17.07 -21.84 20.13
C ILE A 29 -15.79 -21.55 20.92
N SER A 30 -15.09 -22.61 21.36
CA SER A 30 -13.78 -22.47 21.99
C SER A 30 -12.68 -22.19 20.98
N TRP A 31 -11.54 -21.65 21.44
CA TRP A 31 -10.33 -21.52 20.66
C TRP A 31 -9.83 -22.86 20.10
N GLN A 32 -9.91 -23.93 20.89
CA GLN A 32 -9.53 -25.26 20.43
C GLN A 32 -10.32 -25.65 19.18
N ARG A 33 -11.64 -25.54 19.24
CA ARG A 33 -12.51 -25.87 18.09
C ARG A 33 -12.25 -24.94 16.90
N ALA A 34 -12.00 -23.66 17.14
CA ALA A 34 -11.67 -22.71 16.09
C ALA A 34 -10.40 -23.14 15.34
N PHE A 35 -9.33 -23.49 16.05
CA PHE A 35 -8.10 -23.97 15.43
C PHE A 35 -8.28 -25.36 14.77
N ASP A 36 -9.11 -26.24 15.31
CA ASP A 36 -9.41 -27.54 14.69
C ASP A 36 -10.06 -27.37 13.31
N GLU A 37 -11.05 -26.48 13.21
CA GLU A 37 -11.69 -26.17 11.91
C GLU A 37 -10.74 -25.44 10.97
N MET A 38 -9.92 -24.50 11.47
CA MET A 38 -8.89 -23.84 10.66
C MET A 38 -7.92 -24.85 10.07
N GLU A 39 -7.37 -25.74 10.88
CA GLU A 39 -6.40 -26.76 10.47
C GLU A 39 -7.01 -27.70 9.43
N LYS A 40 -8.18 -28.23 9.70
CA LYS A 40 -8.91 -29.15 8.81
C LYS A 40 -9.07 -28.56 7.40
N HIS A 41 -9.56 -27.33 7.31
CA HIS A 41 -9.81 -26.68 6.04
C HIS A 41 -8.51 -26.16 5.37
N PHE A 42 -7.52 -25.73 6.15
CA PHE A 42 -6.21 -25.37 5.66
C PHE A 42 -5.47 -26.56 5.04
N ARG A 43 -5.43 -27.71 5.73
CA ARG A 43 -4.82 -28.94 5.20
C ARG A 43 -5.48 -29.37 3.89
N ARG A 44 -6.81 -29.29 3.79
CA ARG A 44 -7.51 -29.57 2.54
C ARG A 44 -7.02 -28.64 1.41
N ALA A 45 -7.04 -27.34 1.64
CA ALA A 45 -6.63 -26.34 0.65
C ALA A 45 -5.15 -26.52 0.23
N TYR A 46 -4.27 -26.81 1.18
CA TYR A 46 -2.86 -27.07 0.92
C TYR A 46 -2.63 -28.39 0.17
N ASN A 47 -3.33 -29.46 0.52
CA ASN A 47 -3.21 -30.75 -0.16
C ASN A 47 -3.69 -30.68 -1.62
N GLU A 48 -4.70 -29.87 -1.90
CA GLU A 48 -5.25 -29.71 -3.24
C GLU A 48 -4.46 -28.71 -4.09
N GLY A 49 -4.01 -27.60 -3.52
CA GLY A 49 -3.38 -26.48 -4.24
C GLY A 49 -1.92 -26.20 -3.87
N GLY A 50 -1.33 -26.97 -2.97
CA GLY A 50 0.01 -26.74 -2.46
C GLY A 50 0.17 -25.34 -1.84
N PRO A 51 1.35 -24.75 -1.96
CA PRO A 51 1.64 -23.39 -1.47
C PRO A 51 0.75 -22.29 -2.09
N GLU A 52 0.08 -22.58 -3.19
CA GLU A 52 -0.83 -21.65 -3.90
C GLU A 52 -2.32 -21.86 -3.55
N GLY A 53 -2.67 -22.90 -2.80
CA GLY A 53 -4.06 -23.24 -2.45
C GLY A 53 -4.69 -22.34 -1.39
N PHE A 54 -3.92 -21.46 -0.75
CA PHE A 54 -4.38 -20.56 0.30
C PHE A 54 -3.79 -19.17 0.19
N ALA A 55 -4.36 -18.21 0.94
CA ALA A 55 -3.79 -16.87 1.08
C ALA A 55 -4.01 -16.27 2.47
N VAL A 56 -3.12 -15.37 2.88
CA VAL A 56 -3.29 -14.49 4.04
C VAL A 56 -3.41 -13.05 3.55
N LEU A 57 -4.55 -12.41 3.85
CA LEU A 57 -4.79 -11.01 3.54
C LEU A 57 -4.51 -10.16 4.77
N GLY A 58 -3.30 -9.63 4.82
CA GLY A 58 -2.80 -8.83 5.93
C GLY A 58 -3.07 -7.34 5.79
N SER A 59 -2.30 -6.53 6.52
CA SER A 59 -2.56 -5.10 6.64
C SER A 59 -1.28 -4.28 6.78
N GLY A 60 -1.32 -3.02 6.29
CA GLY A 60 -0.41 -1.96 6.68
C GLY A 60 -0.72 -1.38 8.07
N GLN A 61 -1.67 -1.97 8.80
CA GLN A 61 -2.00 -1.64 10.18
C GLN A 61 -1.60 -2.76 11.16
N TYR A 62 -0.95 -3.82 10.69
CA TYR A 62 -0.25 -4.74 11.58
C TYR A 62 0.75 -3.97 12.44
N THR A 63 0.95 -4.40 13.67
CA THR A 63 2.21 -4.09 14.35
C THR A 63 3.37 -4.71 13.56
N ILE A 64 4.56 -4.17 13.72
CA ILE A 64 5.76 -4.70 13.04
C ILE A 64 5.94 -6.19 13.35
N THR A 65 5.76 -6.58 14.61
CA THR A 65 5.89 -7.99 15.02
C THR A 65 4.79 -8.89 14.50
N GLU A 66 3.55 -8.42 14.38
CA GLU A 66 2.47 -9.17 13.71
C GLU A 66 2.80 -9.42 12.25
N GLY A 67 3.20 -8.36 11.54
CA GLY A 67 3.61 -8.48 10.13
C GLY A 67 4.80 -9.43 9.94
N TYR A 68 5.80 -9.35 10.83
CA TYR A 68 6.97 -10.21 10.80
C TYR A 68 6.62 -11.67 11.06
N THR A 69 5.77 -11.94 12.06
CA THR A 69 5.27 -13.28 12.36
C THR A 69 4.52 -13.87 11.18
N ALA A 70 3.62 -13.09 10.57
CA ALA A 70 2.86 -13.50 9.39
C ALA A 70 3.77 -13.81 8.19
N ALA A 71 4.72 -12.92 7.88
CA ALA A 71 5.67 -13.12 6.79
C ALA A 71 6.52 -14.38 7.00
N LYS A 72 7.04 -14.58 8.22
CA LYS A 72 7.87 -15.73 8.56
C LYS A 72 7.08 -17.05 8.52
N LEU A 73 5.87 -17.09 9.10
CA LEU A 73 5.02 -18.28 9.10
C LEU A 73 4.63 -18.69 7.67
N VAL A 74 4.16 -17.73 6.86
CA VAL A 74 3.69 -18.03 5.51
C VAL A 74 4.86 -18.39 4.59
N LYS A 75 5.90 -17.55 4.55
CA LYS A 75 7.00 -17.70 3.58
C LYS A 75 7.97 -18.81 3.93
N ALA A 76 8.32 -18.96 5.18
CA ALA A 76 9.21 -20.01 5.64
C ALA A 76 8.45 -21.28 6.08
N GLY A 77 7.44 -21.14 6.94
CA GLY A 77 6.69 -22.27 7.48
C GLY A 77 5.93 -23.03 6.40
N PHE A 78 5.01 -22.36 5.73
CA PHE A 78 4.16 -22.96 4.69
C PHE A 78 4.76 -22.91 3.30
N ARG A 79 5.98 -22.34 3.15
CA ARG A 79 6.69 -22.20 1.87
C ARG A 79 5.85 -21.54 0.78
N SER A 80 4.96 -20.62 1.18
CA SER A 80 4.07 -19.88 0.29
C SER A 80 4.41 -18.39 0.32
N ASN A 81 4.22 -17.71 -0.81
CA ASN A 81 4.27 -16.26 -0.88
C ASN A 81 2.89 -15.62 -1.05
N ASN A 82 1.81 -16.37 -0.87
CA ASN A 82 0.43 -15.88 -0.93
C ASN A 82 0.05 -15.13 0.36
N ILE A 83 0.81 -14.10 0.66
CA ILE A 83 0.50 -13.10 1.69
C ILE A 83 0.61 -11.73 1.04
N ASP A 84 -0.43 -10.92 1.12
CA ASP A 84 -0.39 -9.54 0.61
C ASP A 84 -1.23 -8.62 1.51
N PRO A 85 -0.73 -7.42 1.87
CA PRO A 85 -1.45 -6.53 2.78
C PRO A 85 -2.42 -5.62 2.02
N ASN A 86 -3.39 -5.03 2.74
CA ASN A 86 -4.25 -3.98 2.18
C ASN A 86 -3.47 -2.72 1.78
N ALA A 87 -2.22 -2.55 2.22
CA ALA A 87 -1.31 -1.53 1.73
C ALA A 87 -1.06 -1.62 0.21
N ARG A 88 -1.32 -2.78 -0.41
CA ARG A 88 -1.43 -2.94 -1.87
C ARG A 88 -2.46 -2.02 -2.49
N GLN A 89 -3.52 -1.68 -1.78
CA GLN A 89 -4.60 -0.80 -2.20
C GLN A 89 -4.44 0.64 -1.70
N CYS A 90 -3.27 0.97 -1.12
CA CYS A 90 -3.05 2.24 -0.43
C CYS A 90 -1.84 3.01 -0.95
N MET A 91 -0.65 2.36 -1.06
CA MET A 91 0.59 3.06 -1.33
C MET A 91 1.57 2.23 -2.18
N ALA A 92 1.13 1.14 -2.77
CA ALA A 92 2.01 0.31 -3.59
C ALA A 92 2.58 1.05 -4.81
N SER A 93 1.87 2.04 -5.33
CA SER A 93 2.36 2.91 -6.42
C SER A 93 3.54 3.77 -5.98
N ALA A 94 3.50 4.31 -4.76
CA ALA A 94 4.66 5.02 -4.19
C ALA A 94 5.84 4.07 -3.96
N VAL A 95 5.58 2.85 -3.44
CA VAL A 95 6.62 1.81 -3.26
C VAL A 95 7.39 1.57 -4.55
N VAL A 96 6.68 1.30 -5.66
CA VAL A 96 7.33 1.05 -6.95
C VAL A 96 7.98 2.30 -7.52
N GLY A 97 7.35 3.47 -7.34
CA GLY A 97 7.93 4.76 -7.71
C GLY A 97 9.27 5.03 -7.02
N PHE A 98 9.35 4.80 -5.71
CA PHE A 98 10.61 4.89 -4.96
C PHE A 98 11.65 3.90 -5.46
N MET A 99 11.28 2.62 -5.62
CA MET A 99 12.19 1.58 -6.11
C MET A 99 12.76 1.90 -7.50
N GLN A 100 11.94 2.38 -8.42
CA GLN A 100 12.39 2.69 -9.78
C GLN A 100 13.22 3.98 -9.83
N THR A 101 12.85 4.99 -9.07
CA THR A 101 13.53 6.29 -9.05
C THR A 101 14.81 6.27 -8.23
N PHE A 102 14.72 5.83 -6.98
CA PHE A 102 15.83 5.90 -6.00
C PHE A 102 16.61 4.58 -5.86
N GLY A 103 16.07 3.47 -6.36
CA GLY A 103 16.65 2.13 -6.20
C GLY A 103 16.32 1.46 -4.86
N ILE A 104 15.63 2.15 -3.97
CA ILE A 104 15.20 1.68 -2.66
C ILE A 104 13.81 2.25 -2.35
N ASP A 105 13.01 1.51 -1.59
CA ASP A 105 11.68 1.93 -1.21
C ASP A 105 11.70 2.76 0.09
N GLU A 106 12.22 3.98 0.02
CA GLU A 106 12.29 4.88 1.18
C GLU A 106 11.98 6.34 0.86
N PRO A 107 11.16 7.01 1.70
CA PRO A 107 10.97 8.45 1.63
C PRO A 107 12.26 9.18 1.98
N ALA A 108 12.60 10.21 1.22
CA ALA A 108 13.81 11.01 1.44
C ALA A 108 13.66 12.02 2.58
N GLY A 109 12.45 12.61 2.73
CA GLY A 109 12.18 13.70 3.66
C GLY A 109 11.68 13.25 5.03
N VAL A 110 11.35 14.24 5.83
CA VAL A 110 10.79 14.12 7.19
C VAL A 110 9.61 15.06 7.37
N PHE A 111 8.76 14.83 8.38
CA PHE A 111 7.62 15.73 8.64
C PHE A 111 8.06 17.14 9.07
N ASP A 112 9.25 17.28 9.60
CA ASP A 112 9.81 18.58 9.98
C ASP A 112 10.10 19.49 8.77
N ASP A 113 10.05 18.96 7.54
CA ASP A 113 10.09 19.76 6.31
C ASP A 113 8.92 20.76 6.23
N ILE A 114 7.82 20.52 6.94
CA ILE A 114 6.66 21.43 6.99
C ILE A 114 7.07 22.81 7.52
N GLU A 115 7.87 22.88 8.57
CA GLU A 115 8.30 24.13 9.19
C GLU A 115 9.52 24.76 8.49
N LEU A 116 10.17 24.02 7.61
CA LEU A 116 11.38 24.45 6.91
C LEU A 116 11.14 24.96 5.50
N THR A 117 9.97 24.71 4.93
CA THR A 117 9.62 25.03 3.55
C THR A 117 8.98 26.41 3.40
N ASP A 118 9.03 26.95 2.18
CA ASP A 118 8.35 28.20 1.80
C ASP A 118 7.06 27.93 1.00
N THR A 119 6.95 26.74 0.40
CA THR A 119 5.76 26.36 -0.36
C THR A 119 5.37 24.93 -0.06
N ILE A 120 4.13 24.76 0.31
CA ILE A 120 3.51 23.47 0.58
C ILE A 120 2.49 23.19 -0.51
N ILE A 121 2.73 22.14 -1.29
CA ILE A 121 1.83 21.70 -2.34
C ILE A 121 1.15 20.41 -1.89
N ALA A 122 -0.17 20.46 -1.71
CA ALA A 122 -1.02 19.30 -1.45
C ALA A 122 -1.65 18.87 -2.79
N TRP A 123 -1.20 17.75 -3.35
CA TRP A 123 -1.68 17.27 -4.65
C TRP A 123 -2.33 15.90 -4.53
N GLY A 124 -3.64 15.83 -4.80
CA GLY A 124 -4.41 14.60 -4.60
C GLY A 124 -4.43 14.14 -3.13
N ALA A 125 -4.41 15.11 -2.21
CA ALA A 125 -4.32 14.90 -0.78
C ALA A 125 -5.24 15.86 -0.01
N ASN A 126 -6.35 15.37 0.55
CA ASN A 126 -7.15 16.15 1.48
C ASN A 126 -6.52 16.10 2.90
N MET A 127 -5.39 16.80 3.07
CA MET A 127 -4.60 16.75 4.31
C MET A 127 -5.38 17.21 5.53
N ALA A 128 -6.26 18.21 5.40
CA ALA A 128 -7.07 18.74 6.48
C ALA A 128 -7.96 17.67 7.13
N GLU A 129 -8.39 16.66 6.36
CA GLU A 129 -9.21 15.56 6.88
C GLU A 129 -8.43 14.26 7.10
N MET A 130 -7.43 13.97 6.25
CA MET A 130 -6.74 12.68 6.26
C MET A 130 -5.47 12.67 7.12
N HIS A 131 -4.87 13.84 7.35
CA HIS A 131 -3.67 14.03 8.16
C HIS A 131 -3.83 15.28 9.06
N PRO A 132 -4.86 15.34 9.91
CA PRO A 132 -5.24 16.58 10.62
C PRO A 132 -4.12 17.11 11.53
N ILE A 133 -3.29 16.23 12.11
CA ILE A 133 -2.17 16.66 12.95
C ILE A 133 -1.06 17.32 12.13
N LEU A 134 -0.72 16.77 10.96
CA LEU A 134 0.23 17.42 10.06
C LEU A 134 -0.36 18.71 9.47
N TRP A 135 -1.66 18.71 9.18
CA TRP A 135 -2.35 19.89 8.68
C TRP A 135 -2.39 21.03 9.68
N SER A 136 -2.50 20.73 10.98
CA SER A 136 -2.38 21.77 12.02
C SER A 136 -0.98 22.42 12.01
N ARG A 137 0.08 21.64 11.77
CA ARG A 137 1.46 22.16 11.60
C ARG A 137 1.58 23.05 10.35
N VAL A 138 1.00 22.62 9.23
CA VAL A 138 0.92 23.43 7.99
C VAL A 138 0.21 24.75 8.26
N SER A 139 -0.94 24.71 8.91
CA SER A 139 -1.75 25.90 9.23
C SER A 139 -0.99 26.85 10.15
N ASP A 140 -0.36 26.34 11.21
CA ASP A 140 0.45 27.11 12.16
C ASP A 140 1.64 27.79 11.44
N HIS A 141 2.37 27.02 10.60
CA HIS A 141 3.50 27.56 9.87
C HIS A 141 3.08 28.68 8.88
N LYS A 142 1.97 28.50 8.16
CA LYS A 142 1.42 29.51 7.27
C LYS A 142 0.97 30.77 8.04
N LEU A 143 0.27 30.60 9.15
CA LEU A 143 -0.25 31.73 9.95
C LEU A 143 0.89 32.54 10.59
N ARG A 144 1.99 31.90 10.95
CA ARG A 144 3.19 32.59 11.49
C ARG A 144 3.98 33.33 10.41
N HIS A 145 3.88 32.90 9.14
CA HIS A 145 4.68 33.44 8.04
C HIS A 145 3.82 33.68 6.78
N PRO A 146 2.70 34.46 6.85
CA PRO A 146 1.69 34.54 5.78
C PRO A 146 2.23 35.09 4.46
N ASP A 147 3.24 35.96 4.52
CA ASP A 147 3.82 36.56 3.31
C ASP A 147 4.78 35.59 2.60
N ARG A 148 5.50 34.77 3.35
CA ARG A 148 6.51 33.84 2.84
C ARG A 148 5.94 32.49 2.48
N VAL A 149 5.16 31.89 3.39
CA VAL A 149 4.66 30.52 3.23
C VAL A 149 3.38 30.50 2.40
N LYS A 150 3.42 29.75 1.30
CA LYS A 150 2.29 29.56 0.39
C LYS A 150 1.82 28.12 0.42
N VAL A 151 0.50 27.95 0.36
CA VAL A 151 -0.15 26.63 0.28
C VAL A 151 -0.90 26.54 -1.05
N ILE A 152 -0.62 25.51 -1.82
CA ILE A 152 -1.27 25.25 -3.10
C ILE A 152 -1.98 23.90 -2.99
N ASN A 153 -3.26 23.86 -3.30
CA ASN A 153 -4.06 22.65 -3.30
C ASN A 153 -4.45 22.26 -4.72
N LEU A 154 -4.05 21.07 -5.16
CA LEU A 154 -4.51 20.47 -6.41
C LEU A 154 -5.39 19.27 -6.08
N SER A 155 -6.65 19.33 -6.51
CA SER A 155 -7.66 18.31 -6.26
C SER A 155 -8.63 18.23 -7.44
N THR A 156 -9.43 17.18 -7.50
CA THR A 156 -10.53 17.06 -8.49
C THR A 156 -11.82 17.69 -8.02
N PHE A 157 -11.87 18.16 -6.79
CA PHE A 157 -12.98 18.91 -6.19
C PHE A 157 -12.51 19.70 -4.96
N THR A 158 -13.24 20.75 -4.61
CA THR A 158 -12.92 21.58 -3.43
C THR A 158 -13.12 20.79 -2.14
N THR A 159 -12.13 20.85 -1.26
CA THR A 159 -12.07 20.12 0.02
C THR A 159 -11.74 21.07 1.17
N ARG A 160 -11.71 20.56 2.41
CA ARG A 160 -11.25 21.37 3.56
C ARG A 160 -9.79 21.84 3.45
N THR A 161 -8.96 21.13 2.72
CA THR A 161 -7.57 21.55 2.45
C THR A 161 -7.54 22.87 1.66
N SER A 162 -8.56 23.13 0.84
CA SER A 162 -8.69 24.37 0.07
C SER A 162 -8.89 25.62 0.92
N ASN A 163 -9.39 25.48 2.17
CA ASN A 163 -9.77 26.61 3.00
C ASN A 163 -8.61 27.58 3.36
N ILE A 164 -7.39 27.12 3.37
CA ILE A 164 -6.20 27.96 3.61
C ILE A 164 -5.25 28.01 2.42
N ALA A 165 -5.64 27.43 1.30
CA ALA A 165 -4.83 27.47 0.09
C ALA A 165 -4.79 28.89 -0.50
N ASP A 166 -3.60 29.35 -0.89
CA ASP A 166 -3.41 30.56 -1.66
C ASP A 166 -3.85 30.38 -3.10
N ILE A 167 -3.67 29.15 -3.63
CA ILE A 167 -4.09 28.75 -4.96
C ILE A 167 -4.80 27.41 -4.87
N GLU A 168 -6.02 27.34 -5.37
CA GLU A 168 -6.76 26.11 -5.59
C GLU A 168 -6.84 25.80 -7.08
N ILE A 169 -6.42 24.59 -7.47
CA ILE A 169 -6.49 24.10 -8.84
C ILE A 169 -7.39 22.87 -8.87
N ILE A 170 -8.58 23.04 -9.43
CA ILE A 170 -9.52 21.93 -9.65
C ILE A 170 -9.25 21.36 -11.04
N PHE A 171 -8.62 20.18 -11.07
CA PHE A 171 -8.23 19.55 -12.32
C PHE A 171 -9.06 18.31 -12.65
N ARG A 172 -9.14 17.97 -13.92
CA ARG A 172 -9.87 16.80 -14.41
C ARG A 172 -9.21 15.52 -13.92
N PRO A 173 -9.97 14.54 -13.40
CA PRO A 173 -9.41 13.26 -12.99
C PRO A 173 -8.49 12.65 -14.05
N ASN A 174 -7.35 12.09 -13.62
CA ASN A 174 -6.34 11.42 -14.45
C ASN A 174 -5.36 12.33 -15.21
N THR A 175 -5.43 13.65 -15.10
CA THR A 175 -4.56 14.56 -15.87
C THR A 175 -3.26 14.96 -15.14
N ASP A 176 -2.97 14.34 -14.02
CA ASP A 176 -1.76 14.57 -13.22
C ASP A 176 -0.48 14.50 -14.05
N LEU A 177 -0.32 13.45 -14.88
CA LEU A 177 0.86 13.30 -15.74
C LEU A 177 1.04 14.44 -16.75
N ALA A 178 -0.08 14.95 -17.28
CA ALA A 178 -0.02 16.08 -18.21
C ALA A 178 0.45 17.35 -17.51
N ILE A 179 -0.06 17.62 -16.29
CA ILE A 179 0.32 18.79 -15.50
C ILE A 179 1.80 18.71 -15.09
N TRP A 180 2.28 17.53 -14.62
CA TRP A 180 3.69 17.34 -14.30
C TRP A 180 4.61 17.55 -15.50
N ASN A 181 4.23 17.03 -16.67
CA ASN A 181 4.99 17.23 -17.91
C ASN A 181 4.99 18.71 -18.35
N TYR A 182 3.88 19.44 -18.13
CA TYR A 182 3.84 20.88 -18.36
C TYR A 182 4.85 21.61 -17.47
N ILE A 183 4.87 21.32 -16.15
CA ILE A 183 5.81 21.97 -15.24
C ILE A 183 7.26 21.67 -15.66
N ALA A 184 7.56 20.41 -15.98
CA ALA A 184 8.90 20.02 -16.44
C ALA A 184 9.27 20.70 -17.76
N ARG A 185 8.30 20.81 -18.69
CA ARG A 185 8.50 21.54 -19.96
C ARG A 185 8.79 23.02 -19.73
N GLU A 186 8.05 23.65 -18.82
CA GLU A 186 8.26 25.06 -18.47
C GLU A 186 9.69 25.28 -17.97
N ILE A 187 10.19 24.40 -17.10
CA ILE A 187 11.57 24.42 -16.62
C ILE A 187 12.55 24.25 -17.77
N VAL A 188 12.40 23.21 -18.58
CA VAL A 188 13.39 22.80 -19.58
C VAL A 188 13.46 23.74 -20.79
N TYR A 189 12.32 24.33 -21.21
CA TYR A 189 12.25 25.17 -22.40
C TYR A 189 12.31 26.67 -22.09
N ASN A 190 11.63 27.12 -21.03
CA ASN A 190 11.45 28.54 -20.76
C ASN A 190 12.36 29.08 -19.65
N HIS A 191 12.81 28.17 -18.75
CA HIS A 191 13.67 28.50 -17.61
C HIS A 191 14.85 27.53 -17.46
N PRO A 192 15.61 27.22 -18.54
CA PRO A 192 16.72 26.27 -18.48
C PRO A 192 17.83 26.69 -17.51
N GLU A 193 17.97 27.98 -17.23
CA GLU A 193 18.92 28.54 -16.26
C GLU A 193 18.62 28.15 -14.81
N MET A 194 17.41 27.65 -14.54
CA MET A 194 16.98 27.19 -13.21
C MET A 194 17.26 25.71 -12.97
N ILE A 195 17.65 24.98 -14.02
CA ILE A 195 18.05 23.57 -13.90
C ILE A 195 19.34 23.48 -13.07
N ASP A 196 19.33 22.66 -12.04
CA ASP A 196 20.56 22.34 -11.29
C ASP A 196 21.42 21.33 -12.08
N GLU A 197 22.11 21.83 -13.10
CA GLU A 197 22.92 20.99 -13.99
C GLU A 197 23.98 20.19 -13.25
N LYS A 198 24.60 20.79 -12.19
CA LYS A 198 25.56 20.07 -11.37
C LYS A 198 24.92 18.88 -10.68
N PHE A 199 23.78 19.10 -10.01
CA PHE A 199 23.05 18.05 -9.32
C PHE A 199 22.64 16.91 -10.29
N ILE A 200 22.10 17.28 -11.47
CA ILE A 200 21.70 16.28 -12.47
C ILE A 200 22.90 15.47 -12.96
N LYS A 201 23.97 16.13 -13.36
CA LYS A 201 25.17 15.49 -13.89
C LYS A 201 25.80 14.52 -12.87
N GLU A 202 25.86 14.93 -11.63
CA GLU A 202 26.50 14.15 -10.56
C GLU A 202 25.57 13.05 -10.03
N HIS A 203 24.26 13.29 -9.90
CA HIS A 203 23.36 12.45 -9.12
C HIS A 203 22.19 11.83 -9.88
N CYS A 204 21.98 12.18 -11.15
CA CYS A 204 20.81 11.71 -11.89
C CYS A 204 21.17 11.12 -13.26
N VAL A 205 20.24 10.34 -13.80
CA VAL A 205 20.19 9.91 -15.19
C VAL A 205 18.75 9.98 -15.68
N PHE A 206 18.56 10.22 -16.98
CA PHE A 206 17.22 10.24 -17.57
C PHE A 206 16.82 8.86 -18.06
N ALA A 207 15.53 8.52 -17.88
CA ALA A 207 14.99 7.22 -18.25
C ALA A 207 13.57 7.33 -18.80
N THR A 208 13.15 6.32 -19.51
CA THR A 208 11.76 6.08 -19.95
C THR A 208 11.47 4.58 -19.97
N GLY A 209 10.27 4.18 -20.35
CA GLY A 209 9.89 2.78 -20.42
C GLY A 209 8.71 2.53 -21.35
N PRO A 210 8.19 1.28 -21.43
CA PRO A 210 7.04 0.95 -22.24
C PRO A 210 5.83 1.83 -21.90
N VAL A 211 5.09 2.22 -22.91
CA VAL A 211 3.88 3.06 -22.79
C VAL A 211 2.64 2.19 -22.68
N ASP A 212 2.49 1.21 -23.55
CA ASP A 212 1.39 0.24 -23.51
C ASP A 212 1.69 -0.89 -22.53
N ILE A 213 1.38 -0.65 -21.26
CA ILE A 213 1.57 -1.64 -20.19
C ILE A 213 0.23 -2.23 -19.69
N GLY A 214 -0.88 -1.96 -20.39
CA GLY A 214 -2.20 -2.40 -19.99
C GLY A 214 -2.74 -1.67 -18.74
N TYR A 215 -3.76 -2.22 -18.10
CA TYR A 215 -4.46 -1.63 -16.95
C TYR A 215 -4.80 -2.65 -15.84
N GLY A 216 -4.15 -3.80 -15.85
CA GLY A 216 -4.35 -4.84 -14.83
C GLY A 216 -5.78 -5.40 -14.76
N LEU A 217 -6.56 -5.27 -15.83
CA LEU A 217 -7.86 -5.90 -15.96
C LEU A 217 -7.73 -7.41 -16.10
N ARG A 218 -8.78 -8.13 -15.73
CA ARG A 218 -8.84 -9.55 -15.98
C ARG A 218 -9.02 -9.84 -17.47
N GLU A 219 -8.14 -10.65 -18.03
CA GLU A 219 -8.12 -11.00 -19.45
C GLU A 219 -8.73 -12.37 -19.77
N ASP A 220 -9.15 -13.12 -18.75
CA ASP A 220 -9.72 -14.45 -18.94
C ASP A 220 -11.13 -14.38 -19.54
N ILE A 221 -11.18 -14.44 -20.85
CA ILE A 221 -12.43 -14.38 -21.63
C ILE A 221 -13.32 -15.61 -21.44
N ASN A 222 -12.80 -16.71 -20.89
CA ASN A 222 -13.56 -17.93 -20.66
C ASN A 222 -14.26 -17.93 -19.30
N HIS A 223 -13.88 -17.02 -18.43
CA HIS A 223 -14.46 -16.96 -17.11
C HIS A 223 -15.86 -16.34 -17.12
N LYS A 224 -16.87 -17.12 -16.85
CA LYS A 224 -18.29 -16.75 -17.03
C LYS A 224 -18.78 -15.55 -16.21
N LYS A 225 -18.15 -15.27 -15.05
CA LYS A 225 -18.57 -14.21 -14.12
C LYS A 225 -18.15 -12.82 -14.55
N TYR A 226 -17.13 -12.71 -15.41
CA TYR A 226 -16.57 -11.45 -15.69
C TYR A 226 -17.12 -10.73 -16.81
N ARG A 227 -17.11 -11.24 -17.55
CA ARG A 227 -17.36 -10.90 -18.52
C ARG A 227 -17.51 -9.90 -19.26
N LYS A 228 -18.31 -9.68 -19.97
CA LYS A 228 -18.72 -8.72 -21.01
C LYS A 228 -18.30 -7.26 -20.71
N THR A 229 -18.52 -6.77 -19.46
CA THR A 229 -18.21 -5.38 -19.10
C THR A 229 -16.71 -5.08 -19.04
N GLU A 230 -15.90 -5.98 -18.51
CA GLU A 230 -14.45 -5.81 -18.44
C GLU A 230 -13.80 -5.99 -19.81
N LEU A 231 -14.26 -6.97 -20.57
CA LEU A 231 -13.80 -7.18 -21.94
C LEU A 231 -14.15 -6.04 -22.87
N ASP A 232 -15.38 -5.50 -22.75
CA ASP A 232 -15.80 -4.34 -23.53
C ASP A 232 -14.97 -3.10 -23.17
N THR A 233 -14.63 -2.95 -21.91
CA THR A 233 -13.73 -1.89 -21.43
C THR A 233 -12.33 -2.07 -21.98
N ALA A 234 -11.76 -3.27 -21.89
CA ALA A 234 -10.45 -3.59 -22.45
C ALA A 234 -10.38 -3.41 -23.96
N ALA A 235 -11.40 -3.85 -24.69
CA ALA A 235 -11.49 -3.68 -26.15
C ALA A 235 -11.59 -2.18 -26.53
N LYS A 236 -12.39 -1.40 -25.79
CA LYS A 236 -12.48 0.07 -25.96
C LYS A 236 -11.16 0.77 -25.63
N GLN A 237 -10.38 0.23 -24.73
CA GLN A 237 -9.04 0.75 -24.43
C GLN A 237 -8.05 0.50 -25.55
N LYS A 238 -8.01 -0.72 -26.09
CA LYS A 238 -7.15 -1.00 -27.27
C LYS A 238 -7.46 -0.07 -28.44
N SER A 239 -8.71 0.32 -28.63
CA SER A 239 -9.10 1.29 -29.66
C SER A 239 -8.82 2.76 -29.28
N LYS A 240 -8.64 3.07 -27.97
CA LYS A 240 -8.36 4.42 -27.46
C LYS A 240 -6.88 4.72 -27.22
N ILE A 241 -6.03 3.68 -27.18
CA ILE A 241 -4.57 3.83 -27.04
C ILE A 241 -3.97 4.73 -28.13
N LEU A 242 -4.73 5.01 -29.15
CA LEU A 242 -4.41 5.90 -30.27
C LEU A 242 -5.15 7.23 -30.21
N SER A 243 -5.44 7.76 -29.01
CA SER A 243 -5.93 9.14 -28.92
C SER A 243 -4.90 10.10 -29.53
N LYS A 244 -5.37 11.23 -30.07
CA LYS A 244 -4.47 12.21 -30.74
C LYS A 244 -3.28 12.62 -29.85
N SER A 245 -3.47 12.66 -28.52
CA SER A 245 -2.41 12.99 -27.56
C SER A 245 -1.32 11.94 -27.47
N GLU A 246 -1.67 10.67 -27.53
CA GLU A 246 -0.72 9.56 -27.52
C GLU A 246 0.06 9.46 -28.83
N GLY A 247 -0.60 9.59 -29.96
CA GLY A 247 0.04 9.60 -31.28
C GLY A 247 1.11 10.68 -31.40
N VAL A 248 0.84 11.86 -30.84
CA VAL A 248 1.82 12.93 -30.77
C VAL A 248 3.00 12.54 -29.86
N THR A 249 2.73 12.06 -28.63
CA THR A 249 3.78 11.66 -27.67
C THR A 249 4.68 10.55 -28.24
N LEU A 250 4.09 9.54 -28.87
CA LEU A 250 4.84 8.44 -29.48
C LEU A 250 5.72 8.91 -30.66
N ALA A 251 5.21 9.80 -31.50
CA ALA A 251 5.97 10.38 -32.59
C ALA A 251 7.19 11.16 -32.09
N TYR A 252 7.03 11.89 -30.98
CA TYR A 252 8.14 12.63 -30.34
C TYR A 252 9.18 11.73 -29.71
N LEU A 253 8.80 10.55 -29.21
CA LEU A 253 9.73 9.55 -28.70
C LEU A 253 10.44 8.78 -29.82
N GLY A 254 10.12 9.06 -31.10
CA GLY A 254 10.65 8.31 -32.24
C GLY A 254 10.09 6.90 -32.37
N MET A 255 9.01 6.60 -31.66
CA MET A 255 8.32 5.30 -31.69
C MET A 255 7.24 5.32 -32.77
N LYS A 256 7.09 4.20 -33.45
CA LYS A 256 6.00 4.00 -34.41
C LYS A 256 4.80 3.37 -33.70
N GLU A 257 3.61 3.66 -34.22
CA GLU A 257 2.34 3.10 -33.72
C GLU A 257 2.41 1.57 -33.50
N GLY A 258 3.00 0.84 -34.43
CA GLY A 258 3.21 -0.60 -34.32
C GLY A 258 4.21 -1.02 -33.25
N ASP A 259 5.17 -0.18 -32.89
CA ASP A 259 6.18 -0.50 -31.85
C ASP A 259 5.57 -0.53 -30.46
N VAL A 260 4.47 0.19 -30.24
CA VAL A 260 3.71 0.23 -28.98
C VAL A 260 2.64 -0.84 -28.96
N LEU A 261 1.96 -1.05 -30.09
CA LEU A 261 0.83 -1.98 -30.19
C LEU A 261 1.24 -3.44 -30.21
N GLU A 262 2.39 -3.76 -30.79
CA GLU A 262 2.91 -5.12 -30.81
C GLU A 262 3.41 -5.62 -29.45
N ASN A 263 3.40 -4.77 -28.43
CA ASN A 263 3.71 -5.10 -27.05
C ASN A 263 4.92 -6.06 -26.90
N LYS A 264 6.00 -5.75 -27.60
CA LYS A 264 7.27 -6.50 -27.54
C LYS A 264 7.83 -6.62 -26.12
N HIS A 265 7.21 -5.89 -25.16
CA HIS A 265 7.59 -5.80 -23.77
C HIS A 265 6.45 -6.16 -22.79
N SER A 266 5.37 -6.84 -23.24
CA SER A 266 4.23 -7.19 -22.38
C SER A 266 4.64 -7.96 -21.11
N ASP A 267 5.69 -8.77 -21.22
CA ASP A 267 6.24 -9.53 -20.09
C ASP A 267 7.18 -8.71 -19.21
N LYS A 268 7.45 -7.45 -19.58
CA LYS A 268 8.41 -6.56 -18.92
C LYS A 268 7.82 -5.16 -18.75
N SER A 269 6.60 -5.09 -18.18
CA SER A 269 5.94 -3.80 -17.90
C SER A 269 6.79 -2.88 -17.00
N ASP A 270 7.69 -3.44 -16.20
CA ASP A 270 8.66 -2.76 -15.36
C ASP A 270 9.98 -2.41 -16.09
N ALA A 271 10.14 -2.80 -17.34
CA ALA A 271 11.33 -2.47 -18.12
C ALA A 271 11.47 -0.96 -18.27
N HIS A 272 12.70 -0.49 -18.24
CA HIS A 272 13.06 0.89 -18.52
C HIS A 272 14.45 0.94 -19.15
N TRP A 273 14.73 2.03 -19.88
CA TRP A 273 16.00 2.30 -20.52
C TRP A 273 16.40 3.75 -20.37
N LEU A 274 17.68 4.00 -20.46
CA LEU A 274 18.24 5.34 -20.38
C LEU A 274 18.00 6.11 -21.67
N ILE A 275 17.76 7.40 -21.53
CA ILE A 275 17.65 8.38 -22.60
C ILE A 275 18.57 9.56 -22.31
N SER A 276 18.96 10.30 -23.36
CA SER A 276 19.70 11.55 -23.21
C SER A 276 18.79 12.68 -22.71
N PHE A 277 19.42 13.77 -22.21
CA PHE A 277 18.66 14.98 -21.87
C PHE A 277 17.90 15.57 -23.06
N GLU A 278 18.49 15.52 -24.25
CA GLU A 278 17.83 16.02 -25.49
C GLU A 278 16.61 15.17 -25.88
N GLU A 279 16.68 13.86 -25.71
CA GLU A 279 15.51 12.98 -25.91
C GLU A 279 14.44 13.26 -24.86
N PHE A 280 14.82 13.43 -23.60
CA PHE A 280 13.90 13.83 -22.52
C PHE A 280 13.24 15.18 -22.83
N LYS A 281 14.01 16.19 -23.19
CA LYS A 281 13.53 17.51 -23.62
C LYS A 281 12.53 17.39 -24.75
N LYS A 282 12.88 16.64 -25.81
CA LYS A 282 12.02 16.41 -26.96
C LYS A 282 10.70 15.74 -26.57
N ALA A 283 10.72 14.78 -25.65
CA ALA A 283 9.52 14.12 -25.15
C ALA A 283 8.56 15.07 -24.41
N LEU A 284 9.08 16.12 -23.79
CA LEU A 284 8.28 17.14 -23.11
C LEU A 284 7.67 18.20 -24.05
N ASP A 285 8.18 18.34 -25.27
CA ASP A 285 7.78 19.42 -26.18
C ASP A 285 6.25 19.57 -26.38
N PRO A 286 5.45 18.49 -26.53
CA PRO A 286 4.02 18.60 -26.70
C PRO A 286 3.23 19.20 -25.53
N TYR A 287 3.81 19.17 -24.32
CA TYR A 287 3.10 19.54 -23.09
C TYR A 287 3.11 21.04 -22.81
N THR A 288 2.71 21.83 -23.82
CA THR A 288 2.55 23.28 -23.68
C THR A 288 1.37 23.63 -22.78
N LEU A 289 1.34 24.85 -22.24
CA LEU A 289 0.20 25.35 -21.46
C LEU A 289 -1.11 25.29 -22.27
N ASP A 290 -1.04 25.63 -23.56
CA ASP A 290 -2.21 25.59 -24.45
C ASP A 290 -2.71 24.18 -24.75
N PHE A 291 -1.85 23.18 -24.68
CA PHE A 291 -2.26 21.77 -24.78
C PHE A 291 -2.79 21.23 -23.46
N VAL A 292 -2.09 21.52 -22.35
CA VAL A 292 -2.40 20.88 -21.05
C VAL A 292 -3.60 21.55 -20.37
N ALA A 293 -3.75 22.87 -20.43
CA ALA A 293 -4.80 23.55 -19.69
C ALA A 293 -6.22 23.13 -20.14
N PRO A 294 -6.57 23.08 -21.44
CA PRO A 294 -7.89 22.56 -21.85
C PRO A 294 -8.11 21.09 -21.51
N LEU A 295 -7.03 20.28 -21.54
CA LEU A 295 -7.09 18.87 -21.15
C LEU A 295 -7.35 18.70 -19.65
N ALA A 296 -6.68 19.51 -18.83
CA ALA A 296 -6.64 19.35 -17.38
C ALA A 296 -7.71 20.15 -16.63
N LYS A 297 -8.37 21.13 -17.24
CA LYS A 297 -9.40 21.94 -16.58
C LYS A 297 -10.55 21.05 -16.06
N GLY A 298 -10.72 21.00 -14.75
CA GLY A 298 -11.70 20.14 -14.09
C GLY A 298 -13.06 20.79 -13.87
N ASP A 299 -13.11 22.10 -13.65
CA ASP A 299 -14.34 22.84 -13.49
C ASP A 299 -14.72 23.57 -14.79
N GLU A 300 -15.80 23.12 -15.43
CA GLU A 300 -16.26 23.75 -16.67
C GLU A 300 -16.68 25.22 -16.51
N SER A 301 -17.08 25.63 -15.31
CA SER A 301 -17.47 27.00 -15.00
C SER A 301 -16.28 27.96 -14.85
N GLU A 302 -15.07 27.46 -14.64
CA GLU A 302 -13.87 28.28 -14.55
C GLU A 302 -13.44 28.76 -15.95
N ASP A 303 -13.04 30.02 -16.05
CA ASP A 303 -12.45 30.53 -17.27
C ASP A 303 -11.12 29.85 -17.61
N LEU A 304 -10.88 29.52 -18.88
CA LEU A 304 -9.69 28.82 -19.32
C LEU A 304 -8.40 29.63 -19.06
N GLU A 305 -8.42 30.94 -19.27
CA GLU A 305 -7.25 31.80 -19.05
C GLU A 305 -6.95 31.97 -17.55
N ALA A 306 -8.00 31.99 -16.71
CA ALA A 306 -7.82 31.93 -15.26
C ALA A 306 -7.18 30.61 -14.83
N PHE A 307 -7.62 29.47 -15.39
CA PHE A 307 -7.01 28.16 -15.13
C PHE A 307 -5.56 28.07 -15.61
N LYS A 308 -5.25 28.61 -16.81
CA LYS A 308 -3.88 28.73 -17.32
C LYS A 308 -3.00 29.54 -16.37
N THR A 309 -3.54 30.66 -15.86
CA THR A 309 -2.82 31.51 -14.90
C THR A 309 -2.45 30.74 -13.64
N LYS A 310 -3.37 29.94 -13.09
CA LYS A 310 -3.07 29.09 -11.91
C LYS A 310 -2.01 28.03 -12.21
N LEU A 311 -2.05 27.37 -13.37
CA LEU A 311 -1.03 26.40 -13.77
C LEU A 311 0.35 27.05 -13.93
N LYS A 312 0.41 28.26 -14.50
CA LYS A 312 1.63 29.02 -14.60
C LYS A 312 2.18 29.39 -13.23
N GLN A 313 1.34 29.92 -12.34
CA GLN A 313 1.74 30.21 -10.96
C GLN A 313 2.26 28.96 -10.23
N LEU A 314 1.64 27.80 -10.44
CA LEU A 314 2.14 26.55 -9.88
C LEU A 314 3.56 26.25 -10.37
N ALA A 315 3.83 26.36 -11.65
CA ALA A 315 5.18 26.18 -12.20
C ALA A 315 6.16 27.23 -11.63
N ASP A 316 5.76 28.50 -11.54
CA ASP A 316 6.58 29.59 -11.01
C ASP A 316 7.02 29.31 -9.56
N PHE A 317 6.16 28.75 -8.70
CA PHE A 317 6.53 28.38 -7.33
C PHE A 317 7.59 27.26 -7.26
N TYR A 318 7.59 26.33 -8.20
CA TYR A 318 8.68 25.35 -8.29
C TYR A 318 9.97 25.98 -8.78
N ILE A 319 9.87 26.85 -9.80
CA ILE A 319 11.00 27.42 -10.54
C ILE A 319 11.71 28.49 -9.72
N GLU A 320 11.00 29.27 -8.89
CA GLU A 320 11.56 30.39 -8.15
C GLU A 320 12.85 29.97 -7.43
N LYS A 321 13.94 30.69 -7.72
CA LYS A 321 15.27 30.45 -7.15
C LYS A 321 15.21 30.54 -5.63
N ASP A 322 15.93 29.66 -4.96
CA ASP A 322 16.08 29.63 -3.51
C ASP A 322 14.77 29.37 -2.72
N ARG A 323 13.59 29.33 -3.38
CA ARG A 323 12.33 28.94 -2.74
C ARG A 323 12.35 27.45 -2.43
N LYS A 324 12.09 27.12 -1.18
CA LYS A 324 11.93 25.74 -0.74
C LYS A 324 10.51 25.26 -1.04
N VAL A 325 10.40 24.08 -1.60
CA VAL A 325 9.11 23.49 -2.01
C VAL A 325 9.01 22.05 -1.54
N VAL A 326 7.93 21.73 -0.85
CA VAL A 326 7.56 20.35 -0.50
C VAL A 326 6.24 20.00 -1.18
N SER A 327 6.23 18.89 -1.91
CA SER A 327 5.04 18.34 -2.53
C SER A 327 4.56 17.13 -1.75
N PHE A 328 3.38 17.23 -1.17
CA PHE A 328 2.71 16.14 -0.46
C PHE A 328 1.60 15.53 -1.31
N TRP A 329 1.53 14.21 -1.33
CA TRP A 329 0.40 13.50 -1.93
C TRP A 329 -0.04 12.31 -1.10
N THR A 330 -1.25 11.83 -1.41
CA THR A 330 -1.81 10.60 -0.84
C THR A 330 -2.40 9.71 -1.94
N MET A 331 -3.64 9.28 -1.78
CA MET A 331 -4.30 8.32 -2.66
C MET A 331 -4.69 8.89 -4.02
N GLY A 332 -4.70 10.22 -4.22
CA GLY A 332 -4.88 10.81 -5.55
C GLY A 332 -3.83 10.36 -6.55
N PHE A 333 -2.55 10.27 -6.13
CA PHE A 333 -1.47 9.72 -6.93
C PHE A 333 -1.45 8.19 -6.90
N ASN A 334 -1.54 7.62 -5.70
CA ASN A 334 -1.29 6.20 -5.51
C ASN A 334 -2.39 5.34 -6.14
N GLN A 335 -3.67 5.68 -5.88
CA GLN A 335 -4.83 4.99 -6.43
C GLN A 335 -5.19 5.52 -7.83
N HIS A 336 -4.23 5.44 -8.75
CA HIS A 336 -4.32 5.93 -10.13
C HIS A 336 -3.96 4.79 -11.10
N SER A 337 -4.59 4.74 -12.27
CA SER A 337 -4.29 3.74 -13.32
C SER A 337 -2.82 3.69 -13.70
N ARG A 338 -2.12 4.81 -13.56
CA ARG A 338 -0.69 5.00 -13.76
C ARG A 338 0.00 5.53 -12.49
N GLY A 339 -0.42 5.05 -11.32
CA GLY A 339 0.04 5.58 -10.04
C GLY A 339 1.54 5.58 -9.86
N THR A 340 2.24 4.54 -10.32
CA THR A 340 3.71 4.50 -10.31
C THR A 340 4.30 5.66 -11.12
N TRP A 341 3.79 5.91 -12.33
CA TRP A 341 4.27 7.00 -13.18
C TRP A 341 4.02 8.37 -12.59
N VAL A 342 2.86 8.59 -11.96
CA VAL A 342 2.54 9.86 -11.30
C VAL A 342 3.53 10.13 -10.16
N ASN A 343 3.87 9.09 -9.38
CA ASN A 343 4.89 9.19 -8.34
C ASN A 343 6.27 9.52 -8.94
N GLU A 344 6.70 8.84 -10.00
CA GLU A 344 7.97 9.13 -10.69
C GLU A 344 8.06 10.56 -11.21
N GLN A 345 6.96 11.09 -11.76
CA GLN A 345 6.91 12.47 -12.27
C GLN A 345 7.00 13.53 -11.16
N SER A 346 6.50 13.25 -9.98
CA SER A 346 6.66 14.16 -8.85
C SER A 346 8.14 14.36 -8.48
N TYR A 347 8.93 13.29 -8.54
CA TYR A 347 10.38 13.37 -8.30
C TYR A 347 11.11 14.07 -9.44
N MET A 348 10.66 13.90 -10.68
CA MET A 348 11.26 14.52 -11.86
C MET A 348 11.42 16.02 -11.71
N VAL A 349 10.35 16.75 -11.33
CA VAL A 349 10.38 18.20 -11.16
C VAL A 349 11.34 18.63 -10.05
N HIS A 350 11.30 17.93 -8.91
CA HIS A 350 12.19 18.22 -7.79
C HIS A 350 13.68 17.96 -8.13
N PHE A 351 13.96 16.91 -8.91
CA PHE A 351 15.33 16.61 -9.35
C PHE A 351 15.87 17.64 -10.35
N LEU A 352 15.06 18.06 -11.34
CA LEU A 352 15.47 19.08 -12.31
C LEU A 352 15.97 20.36 -11.64
N LEU A 353 15.35 20.73 -10.51
CA LEU A 353 15.65 21.93 -9.75
C LEU A 353 16.61 21.70 -8.57
N GLY A 354 17.13 20.48 -8.38
CA GLY A 354 17.96 20.12 -7.23
C GLY A 354 17.25 20.28 -5.87
N LYS A 355 15.92 20.27 -5.85
CA LYS A 355 15.05 20.48 -4.66
C LYS A 355 14.55 19.15 -4.09
N GLN A 356 15.45 18.17 -3.91
CA GLN A 356 15.11 16.85 -3.37
C GLN A 356 16.08 16.44 -2.27
N ALA A 357 15.61 15.74 -1.24
CA ALA A 357 16.41 15.24 -0.11
C ALA A 357 17.19 16.33 0.64
N LYS A 358 16.66 17.52 0.69
CA LYS A 358 17.20 18.70 1.40
C LYS A 358 16.18 19.22 2.41
N PRO A 359 16.63 19.85 3.52
CA PRO A 359 15.71 20.44 4.49
C PRO A 359 14.68 21.39 3.87
N GLY A 360 13.41 21.08 4.04
CA GLY A 360 12.29 21.85 3.50
C GLY A 360 12.06 21.68 1.98
N CYS A 361 12.70 20.71 1.33
CA CYS A 361 12.60 20.47 -0.11
C CYS A 361 12.40 18.98 -0.42
N GLY A 362 11.42 18.68 -1.24
CA GLY A 362 11.25 17.34 -1.79
C GLY A 362 9.82 16.90 -2.03
N ALA A 363 9.71 15.82 -2.71
CA ALA A 363 8.46 15.13 -2.97
C ALA A 363 8.24 14.05 -1.89
N PHE A 364 7.05 14.03 -1.27
CA PHE A 364 6.77 13.24 -0.08
C PHE A 364 5.41 12.53 -0.15
N SER A 365 5.45 11.20 -0.16
CA SER A 365 4.23 10.36 -0.08
C SER A 365 3.75 10.25 1.36
N LEU A 366 2.57 10.80 1.65
CA LEU A 366 1.94 10.71 2.96
C LEU A 366 1.15 9.40 3.08
N THR A 367 1.79 8.38 3.58
CA THR A 367 1.15 7.09 3.86
C THR A 367 0.17 7.23 5.02
N GLY A 368 -1.11 6.86 4.80
CA GLY A 368 -2.17 7.03 5.79
C GLY A 368 -2.24 5.92 6.84
N GLN A 369 -1.94 4.67 6.47
CA GLN A 369 -1.95 3.56 7.42
C GLN A 369 -0.75 3.65 8.37
N PRO A 370 -0.95 3.47 9.70
CA PRO A 370 0.05 3.85 10.70
C PRO A 370 1.36 3.06 10.64
N SER A 371 1.34 1.86 10.08
CA SER A 371 2.52 1.01 9.97
C SER A 371 2.78 0.47 8.55
N ALA A 372 2.19 1.05 7.51
CA ALA A 372 2.43 0.53 6.16
C ALA A 372 3.91 0.59 5.76
N CYS A 373 4.65 1.59 6.21
CA CYS A 373 6.09 1.64 6.02
C CYS A 373 6.81 0.57 6.85
N GLY A 374 6.47 0.43 8.13
CA GLY A 374 7.10 -0.56 9.02
C GLY A 374 6.73 -2.02 8.70
N THR A 375 5.57 -2.29 8.11
CA THR A 375 5.09 -3.67 7.89
C THR A 375 5.08 -4.09 6.44
N ALA A 376 4.34 -3.42 5.58
CA ALA A 376 4.23 -3.81 4.18
C ALA A 376 5.57 -3.66 3.44
N ARG A 377 6.30 -2.59 3.73
CA ARG A 377 7.58 -2.26 3.12
C ARG A 377 8.72 -2.96 3.85
N GLU A 378 9.01 -2.56 5.08
CA GLU A 378 10.20 -2.99 5.83
C GLU A 378 10.16 -4.46 6.26
N VAL A 379 9.04 -4.94 6.78
CA VAL A 379 8.88 -6.36 7.16
C VAL A 379 8.68 -7.26 5.95
N GLY A 380 8.23 -6.71 4.83
CA GLY A 380 8.07 -7.46 3.59
C GLY A 380 6.83 -8.35 3.56
N THR A 381 5.67 -7.86 4.02
CA THR A 381 4.42 -8.61 3.90
C THR A 381 3.82 -8.60 2.50
N PHE A 382 4.36 -7.84 1.54
CA PHE A 382 4.00 -8.00 0.14
C PHE A 382 4.40 -9.38 -0.40
N SER A 383 3.59 -9.91 -1.31
CA SER A 383 3.76 -11.26 -1.88
C SER A 383 5.11 -11.51 -2.56
N HIS A 384 5.79 -10.47 -3.01
CA HIS A 384 7.10 -10.55 -3.68
C HIS A 384 8.28 -10.20 -2.78
N ARG A 385 8.03 -9.74 -1.53
CA ARG A 385 9.07 -9.22 -0.62
C ARG A 385 9.49 -10.19 0.47
N LEU A 386 10.66 -9.91 1.02
CA LEU A 386 11.24 -10.40 2.26
C LEU A 386 11.61 -9.17 3.13
N PRO A 387 11.98 -9.33 4.41
CA PRO A 387 12.32 -8.18 5.25
C PRO A 387 13.45 -7.32 4.70
N ALA A 388 13.44 -6.02 5.02
CA ALA A 388 14.43 -5.01 4.64
C ALA A 388 14.67 -4.92 3.11
N ASP A 389 13.62 -4.71 2.36
CA ASP A 389 13.64 -4.56 0.89
C ASP A 389 14.12 -5.78 0.08
N LEU A 390 14.38 -6.89 0.73
CA LEU A 390 14.73 -8.12 0.03
C LEU A 390 13.53 -8.65 -0.76
N VAL A 391 13.80 -9.44 -1.82
CA VAL A 391 12.74 -9.99 -2.69
C VAL A 391 12.90 -11.50 -2.87
N VAL A 392 11.77 -12.20 -2.92
CA VAL A 392 11.74 -13.67 -3.01
C VAL A 392 12.33 -14.20 -4.32
N ALA A 393 12.23 -13.45 -5.40
CA ALA A 393 12.76 -13.88 -6.71
C ALA A 393 14.29 -13.90 -6.76
N ASN A 394 14.99 -13.14 -5.90
CA ASN A 394 16.45 -13.06 -5.90
C ASN A 394 17.06 -14.19 -5.03
N PRO A 395 17.88 -15.09 -5.57
CA PRO A 395 18.50 -16.18 -4.80
C PRO A 395 19.37 -15.70 -3.64
N ALA A 396 20.13 -14.62 -3.81
CA ALA A 396 20.98 -14.07 -2.76
C ALA A 396 20.15 -13.54 -1.58
N HIS A 397 19.01 -12.91 -1.87
CA HIS A 397 18.09 -12.40 -0.86
C HIS A 397 17.45 -13.53 -0.05
N ARG A 398 17.03 -14.62 -0.72
CA ARG A 398 16.53 -15.81 -0.02
C ARG A 398 17.58 -16.42 0.88
N LYS A 399 18.82 -16.57 0.39
CA LYS A 399 19.93 -17.12 1.18
C LYS A 399 20.22 -16.31 2.44
N VAL A 400 20.20 -14.98 2.35
CA VAL A 400 20.33 -14.09 3.52
C VAL A 400 19.19 -14.32 4.50
N SER A 401 17.96 -14.38 4.02
CA SER A 401 16.77 -14.57 4.87
C SER A 401 16.79 -15.94 5.54
N GLU A 402 17.10 -17.00 4.81
CA GLU A 402 17.22 -18.36 5.33
C GLU A 402 18.33 -18.45 6.40
N LYS A 403 19.47 -17.78 6.19
CA LYS A 403 20.53 -17.70 7.20
C LYS A 403 20.09 -17.01 8.48
N ILE A 404 19.41 -15.85 8.38
CA ILE A 404 18.92 -15.10 9.56
C ILE A 404 17.87 -15.92 10.30
N TRP A 405 16.95 -16.53 9.59
CA TRP A 405 15.88 -17.38 10.13
C TRP A 405 16.37 -18.78 10.54
N LYS A 406 17.63 -19.12 10.26
CA LYS A 406 18.24 -20.44 10.56
C LYS A 406 17.47 -21.58 9.90
N LEU A 407 17.28 -21.46 8.61
CA LEU A 407 16.58 -22.41 7.77
C LEU A 407 17.54 -23.03 6.75
N PRO A 408 17.29 -24.27 6.31
CA PRO A 408 17.99 -24.85 5.17
C PRO A 408 17.84 -24.00 3.91
N GLU A 409 18.89 -23.93 3.10
CA GLU A 409 18.84 -23.26 1.80
C GLU A 409 17.84 -23.97 0.87
N GLY A 410 16.94 -23.19 0.27
CA GLY A 410 15.84 -23.66 -0.58
C GLY A 410 14.50 -23.81 0.14
N THR A 411 14.39 -23.38 1.40
CA THR A 411 13.14 -23.37 2.14
C THR A 411 12.17 -22.33 1.56
N ILE A 412 12.65 -21.12 1.25
CA ILE A 412 11.81 -20.03 0.77
C ILE A 412 11.47 -20.22 -0.70
N ASN A 413 10.17 -20.12 -1.03
CA ASN A 413 9.67 -20.22 -2.40
C ASN A 413 10.18 -19.03 -3.24
N PRO A 414 10.83 -19.27 -4.39
CA PRO A 414 11.35 -18.24 -5.28
C PRO A 414 10.27 -17.52 -6.11
N LYS A 415 9.07 -18.09 -6.22
CA LYS A 415 7.99 -17.53 -7.02
C LYS A 415 7.24 -16.48 -6.20
N PRO A 416 7.11 -15.22 -6.67
CA PRO A 416 6.20 -14.26 -6.05
C PRO A 416 4.78 -14.81 -5.95
N GLY A 417 4.11 -14.56 -4.84
CA GLY A 417 2.73 -14.97 -4.62
C GLY A 417 1.72 -14.07 -5.34
N ALA A 418 0.45 -14.45 -5.23
CA ALA A 418 -0.64 -13.65 -5.72
C ALA A 418 -0.73 -12.32 -4.95
N HIS A 419 -0.75 -11.18 -5.66
CA HIS A 419 -1.06 -9.90 -5.05
C HIS A 419 -2.56 -9.85 -4.65
N TYR A 420 -2.93 -8.86 -3.86
CA TYR A 420 -4.26 -8.77 -3.21
C TYR A 420 -5.44 -9.04 -4.14
N VAL A 421 -5.54 -8.31 -5.26
CA VAL A 421 -6.63 -8.50 -6.24
C VAL A 421 -6.53 -9.89 -6.90
N GLN A 422 -5.31 -10.35 -7.20
CA GLN A 422 -5.11 -11.66 -7.80
C GLN A 422 -5.49 -12.81 -6.84
N ALA A 423 -5.27 -12.64 -5.54
CA ALA A 423 -5.69 -13.63 -4.55
C ALA A 423 -7.22 -13.79 -4.55
N LEU A 424 -7.97 -12.69 -4.66
CA LEU A 424 -9.43 -12.76 -4.77
C LEU A 424 -9.91 -13.32 -6.12
N ARG A 425 -9.23 -13.01 -7.22
CA ARG A 425 -9.47 -13.65 -8.52
C ARG A 425 -9.21 -15.16 -8.45
N ASN A 426 -8.14 -15.57 -7.79
CA ASN A 426 -7.82 -16.98 -7.57
C ASN A 426 -8.83 -17.68 -6.65
N LEU A 427 -9.41 -16.97 -5.68
CA LEU A 427 -10.52 -17.49 -4.87
C LEU A 427 -11.76 -17.75 -5.75
N GLU A 428 -12.12 -16.80 -6.59
CA GLU A 428 -13.25 -16.95 -7.52
C GLU A 428 -13.03 -18.07 -8.55
N ASP A 429 -11.80 -18.27 -9.00
CA ASP A 429 -11.40 -19.37 -9.88
C ASP A 429 -11.33 -20.75 -9.18
N GLY A 430 -11.50 -20.81 -7.86
CA GLY A 430 -11.37 -22.04 -7.07
C GLY A 430 -9.92 -22.52 -6.89
N LYS A 431 -8.91 -21.70 -7.25
CA LYS A 431 -7.49 -22.01 -7.05
C LYS A 431 -7.08 -21.83 -5.59
N ILE A 432 -7.58 -20.77 -4.94
CA ILE A 432 -7.46 -20.54 -3.50
C ILE A 432 -8.76 -21.02 -2.85
N LYS A 433 -8.62 -21.88 -1.84
CA LYS A 433 -9.74 -22.48 -1.11
C LYS A 433 -9.76 -22.16 0.37
N TRP A 434 -8.76 -21.44 0.85
CA TRP A 434 -8.68 -20.99 2.23
C TRP A 434 -8.05 -19.60 2.29
N ILE A 435 -8.73 -18.68 2.99
CA ILE A 435 -8.22 -17.33 3.22
C ILE A 435 -8.28 -17.00 4.70
N TRP A 436 -7.19 -16.45 5.24
CA TRP A 436 -7.17 -15.83 6.55
C TRP A 436 -6.99 -14.32 6.41
N VAL A 437 -7.94 -13.57 6.92
CA VAL A 437 -7.94 -12.10 6.94
C VAL A 437 -7.57 -11.62 8.33
N GLN A 438 -6.58 -10.73 8.41
CA GLN A 438 -6.12 -10.15 9.66
C GLN A 438 -5.96 -8.63 9.55
N VAL A 439 -6.49 -7.89 10.52
CA VAL A 439 -6.40 -6.42 10.61
C VAL A 439 -6.88 -5.73 9.33
N ASN A 440 -7.90 -6.27 8.67
CA ASN A 440 -8.31 -5.90 7.31
C ASN A 440 -9.79 -6.17 7.09
N ASN A 441 -10.43 -5.41 6.17
CA ASN A 441 -11.83 -5.59 5.78
C ASN A 441 -11.99 -5.66 4.26
N PRO A 442 -11.44 -6.74 3.61
CA PRO A 442 -11.35 -6.85 2.16
C PRO A 442 -12.70 -6.71 1.45
N TRP A 443 -13.75 -7.35 1.95
CA TRP A 443 -15.03 -7.37 1.26
C TRP A 443 -15.80 -6.04 1.28
N GLN A 444 -15.41 -5.08 2.11
CA GLN A 444 -15.95 -3.73 2.04
C GLN A 444 -15.06 -2.79 1.22
N GLN A 445 -13.74 -3.00 1.24
CA GLN A 445 -12.80 -2.06 0.63
C GLN A 445 -12.48 -2.36 -0.83
N ILE A 446 -12.59 -3.62 -1.30
CA ILE A 446 -12.17 -3.99 -2.64
C ILE A 446 -13.15 -3.48 -3.70
N ALA A 447 -12.62 -2.98 -4.81
CA ALA A 447 -13.42 -2.56 -5.95
C ALA A 447 -14.15 -3.75 -6.60
N ASN A 448 -15.27 -3.49 -7.28
CA ASN A 448 -16.12 -4.52 -7.91
C ASN A 448 -16.59 -5.60 -6.92
N ALA A 449 -17.00 -5.16 -5.75
CA ALA A 449 -17.20 -5.99 -4.57
C ALA A 449 -18.23 -7.13 -4.73
N ASN A 450 -19.17 -7.02 -5.68
CA ASN A 450 -20.17 -8.04 -5.93
C ASN A 450 -19.54 -9.42 -6.27
N HIS A 451 -18.45 -9.43 -7.04
CA HIS A 451 -17.74 -10.65 -7.39
C HIS A 451 -17.16 -11.36 -6.15
N TRP A 452 -16.51 -10.59 -5.29
CA TRP A 452 -15.73 -11.15 -4.20
C TRP A 452 -16.57 -11.68 -3.05
N ILE A 453 -17.76 -11.09 -2.80
CA ILE A 453 -18.71 -11.65 -1.84
C ILE A 453 -19.25 -12.97 -2.36
N ALA A 454 -19.64 -13.05 -3.62
CA ALA A 454 -20.11 -14.30 -4.22
C ALA A 454 -19.03 -15.39 -4.15
N ALA A 455 -17.79 -15.05 -4.53
CA ALA A 455 -16.66 -15.98 -4.47
C ALA A 455 -16.40 -16.51 -3.05
N ALA A 456 -16.42 -15.63 -2.04
CA ALA A 456 -16.20 -16.03 -0.65
C ALA A 456 -17.31 -16.94 -0.11
N ARG A 457 -18.52 -16.88 -0.67
CA ARG A 457 -19.65 -17.70 -0.25
C ARG A 457 -19.82 -19.01 -1.04
N GLU A 458 -18.91 -19.31 -1.98
CA GLU A 458 -18.87 -20.62 -2.64
C GLU A 458 -18.57 -21.74 -1.64
N MET A 459 -19.21 -22.91 -1.84
CA MET A 459 -19.18 -24.01 -0.86
C MET A 459 -17.79 -24.65 -0.67
N ASP A 460 -16.92 -24.54 -1.68
CA ASP A 460 -15.62 -25.23 -1.70
C ASP A 460 -14.45 -24.41 -1.13
N ASN A 461 -14.74 -23.34 -0.41
CA ASN A 461 -13.71 -22.58 0.28
C ASN A 461 -14.03 -22.34 1.77
N PHE A 462 -13.06 -21.86 2.52
CA PHE A 462 -13.20 -21.55 3.94
C PHE A 462 -12.53 -20.21 4.25
N ILE A 463 -13.29 -19.27 4.81
CA ILE A 463 -12.86 -17.91 5.08
C ILE A 463 -12.77 -17.68 6.58
N VAL A 464 -11.56 -17.35 7.05
CA VAL A 464 -11.27 -16.98 8.44
C VAL A 464 -11.04 -15.50 8.53
N VAL A 465 -11.65 -14.82 9.49
CA VAL A 465 -11.48 -13.38 9.70
C VAL A 465 -11.17 -13.10 11.17
N SER A 466 -10.02 -12.51 11.44
CA SER A 466 -9.66 -11.98 12.77
C SER A 466 -10.15 -10.54 12.88
N GLU A 467 -11.18 -10.30 13.69
CA GLU A 467 -11.86 -9.00 13.80
C GLU A 467 -12.32 -8.68 15.21
N PRO A 468 -12.24 -7.41 15.65
CA PRO A 468 -12.81 -6.99 16.92
C PRO A 468 -14.32 -6.76 16.86
N TYR A 469 -14.88 -6.47 15.67
CA TYR A 469 -16.30 -6.13 15.48
C TYR A 469 -16.89 -6.76 14.22
N PRO A 470 -18.20 -7.00 14.15
CA PRO A 470 -18.84 -7.65 13.01
C PRO A 470 -18.98 -6.71 11.80
N GLY A 471 -17.85 -6.31 11.20
CA GLY A 471 -17.81 -5.63 9.92
C GLY A 471 -18.22 -6.54 8.75
N LEU A 472 -18.25 -6.02 7.53
CA LEU A 472 -18.72 -6.77 6.36
C LEU A 472 -17.90 -8.03 6.12
N SER A 473 -16.57 -7.97 6.27
CA SER A 473 -15.73 -9.17 6.12
C SER A 473 -16.05 -10.24 7.15
N ALA A 474 -16.29 -9.88 8.40
CA ALA A 474 -16.74 -10.82 9.43
C ALA A 474 -18.10 -11.44 9.06
N LYS A 475 -19.04 -10.65 8.51
CA LYS A 475 -20.34 -11.17 8.06
C LYS A 475 -20.23 -12.16 6.89
N VAL A 476 -19.20 -12.04 6.07
CA VAL A 476 -18.92 -12.94 4.95
C VAL A 476 -18.16 -14.20 5.39
N ALA A 477 -17.44 -14.16 6.50
CA ALA A 477 -16.60 -15.24 7.01
C ALA A 477 -17.38 -16.54 7.33
N ASP A 478 -16.66 -17.63 7.41
CA ASP A 478 -17.09 -18.93 7.93
C ASP A 478 -16.71 -19.07 9.40
N LEU A 479 -15.54 -18.56 9.78
CA LEU A 479 -15.03 -18.50 11.14
C LEU A 479 -14.54 -17.08 11.44
N ILE A 480 -14.94 -16.54 12.60
CA ILE A 480 -14.46 -15.25 13.09
C ILE A 480 -13.64 -15.50 14.36
N LEU A 481 -12.45 -14.93 14.42
CA LEU A 481 -11.56 -14.96 15.57
C LEU A 481 -11.57 -13.60 16.28
N PRO A 482 -11.83 -13.54 17.60
CA PRO A 482 -11.79 -12.31 18.36
C PRO A 482 -10.36 -11.82 18.48
N THR A 483 -10.06 -10.60 18.00
CA THR A 483 -8.72 -10.06 18.04
C THR A 483 -8.57 -8.88 18.98
N ALA A 484 -7.37 -8.76 19.58
CA ALA A 484 -6.99 -7.66 20.45
C ALA A 484 -6.79 -6.36 19.64
N MET A 485 -7.32 -5.25 20.16
CA MET A 485 -7.16 -3.91 19.59
C MET A 485 -5.83 -3.28 20.00
N ILE A 486 -5.50 -2.13 19.38
CA ILE A 486 -4.18 -1.47 19.54
C ILE A 486 -3.73 -1.28 20.99
N TYR A 487 -4.60 -0.85 21.91
CA TYR A 487 -4.22 -0.63 23.31
C TYR A 487 -4.33 -1.91 24.19
N GLU A 488 -4.85 -2.98 23.60
CA GLU A 488 -5.00 -4.28 24.26
C GLU A 488 -3.79 -5.19 24.00
N LYS A 489 -2.75 -4.70 23.32
CA LYS A 489 -1.53 -5.44 22.98
C LYS A 489 -0.31 -4.53 22.94
N TRP A 490 0.89 -5.13 22.99
CA TRP A 490 2.15 -4.47 22.71
C TRP A 490 2.31 -4.32 21.19
N GLY A 491 3.07 -3.31 20.76
CA GLY A 491 3.36 -3.18 19.36
C GLY A 491 4.26 -2.01 18.98
N ALA A 492 4.69 -2.02 17.74
CA ALA A 492 5.40 -0.92 17.10
C ALA A 492 4.79 -0.62 15.74
N TYR A 493 4.82 0.68 15.37
CA TYR A 493 4.51 1.15 14.03
C TYR A 493 5.71 1.89 13.43
N GLY A 494 5.90 1.73 12.12
CA GLY A 494 6.82 2.53 11.33
C GLY A 494 6.03 3.43 10.37
N ASN A 495 6.15 4.77 10.57
CA ASN A 495 5.36 5.75 9.83
C ASN A 495 5.98 6.21 8.50
N ALA A 496 5.33 7.16 7.80
CA ALA A 496 5.73 7.65 6.49
C ALA A 496 7.06 8.45 6.48
N GLU A 497 7.52 8.97 7.63
CA GLU A 497 8.85 9.61 7.78
C GLU A 497 9.94 8.63 8.26
N ARG A 498 9.71 7.33 8.12
CA ARG A 498 10.63 6.27 8.58
C ARG A 498 10.83 6.22 10.09
N ARG A 499 9.88 6.76 10.89
CA ARG A 499 9.97 6.74 12.35
C ARG A 499 9.30 5.50 12.89
N THR A 500 10.06 4.66 13.62
CA THR A 500 9.54 3.54 14.40
C THR A 500 9.22 4.00 15.81
N GLN A 501 8.03 3.65 16.28
CA GLN A 501 7.50 3.97 17.61
C GLN A 501 6.93 2.72 18.25
N TRP A 502 7.37 2.41 19.47
CA TRP A 502 6.85 1.32 20.29
C TRP A 502 5.87 1.85 21.33
N TRP A 503 4.82 1.06 21.60
CA TRP A 503 3.93 1.30 22.74
C TRP A 503 3.78 0.04 23.57
N ARG A 504 3.35 0.24 24.82
CA ARG A 504 3.03 -0.82 25.76
C ARG A 504 1.52 -1.06 25.77
N GLN A 505 1.13 -2.27 26.07
CA GLN A 505 -0.27 -2.57 26.37
C GLN A 505 -0.78 -1.66 27.51
N GLN A 506 -1.98 -1.13 27.31
CA GLN A 506 -2.61 -0.21 28.27
C GLN A 506 -3.74 -0.89 29.04
N VAL A 507 -4.45 -1.81 28.41
CA VAL A 507 -5.60 -2.52 28.97
C VAL A 507 -5.58 -3.98 28.54
N LEU A 508 -6.26 -4.86 29.28
CA LEU A 508 -6.42 -6.25 28.88
C LEU A 508 -7.42 -6.38 27.73
N PRO A 509 -7.24 -7.35 26.81
CA PRO A 509 -8.23 -7.68 25.81
C PRO A 509 -9.57 -8.08 26.41
N VAL A 510 -10.65 -7.78 25.68
CA VAL A 510 -12.00 -8.09 26.13
C VAL A 510 -12.36 -9.55 25.85
N GLY A 511 -12.99 -10.23 26.80
CA GLY A 511 -13.40 -11.63 26.66
C GLY A 511 -12.20 -12.55 26.38
N ASP A 512 -12.30 -13.41 25.38
CA ASP A 512 -11.24 -14.32 24.97
C ASP A 512 -10.42 -13.79 23.78
N ALA A 513 -10.51 -12.47 23.48
CA ALA A 513 -9.76 -11.89 22.36
C ALA A 513 -8.24 -11.99 22.58
N MET A 514 -7.50 -12.36 21.54
CA MET A 514 -6.05 -12.50 21.56
C MET A 514 -5.42 -11.74 20.38
N SER A 515 -4.14 -11.34 20.52
CA SER A 515 -3.44 -10.66 19.43
C SER A 515 -3.30 -11.54 18.18
N ASP A 516 -3.15 -10.92 17.03
CA ASP A 516 -2.92 -11.65 15.78
C ASP A 516 -1.60 -12.43 15.84
N THR A 517 -0.57 -11.93 16.55
CA THR A 517 0.67 -12.66 16.82
C THR A 517 0.38 -13.97 17.55
N TRP A 518 -0.35 -13.93 18.66
CA TRP A 518 -0.71 -15.13 19.41
C TRP A 518 -1.48 -16.14 18.55
N GLN A 519 -2.46 -15.69 17.77
CA GLN A 519 -3.25 -16.56 16.89
C GLN A 519 -2.35 -17.30 15.88
N MET A 520 -1.37 -16.62 15.30
CA MET A 520 -0.42 -17.21 14.36
C MET A 520 0.54 -18.21 15.04
N LEU A 521 1.00 -17.90 16.25
CA LEU A 521 1.88 -18.78 17.00
C LEU A 521 1.17 -20.07 17.41
N GLU A 522 -0.05 -19.97 17.93
CA GLU A 522 -0.87 -21.14 18.27
C GLU A 522 -1.20 -21.99 17.05
N PHE A 523 -1.55 -21.35 15.93
CA PHE A 523 -1.79 -22.06 14.68
C PHE A 523 -0.54 -22.82 14.19
N SER A 524 0.65 -22.21 14.33
CA SER A 524 1.91 -22.83 13.91
C SER A 524 2.28 -24.09 14.66
N LYS A 525 1.82 -24.27 15.91
CA LYS A 525 2.06 -25.47 16.72
C LYS A 525 1.39 -26.73 16.18
N ARG A 526 0.38 -26.57 15.35
CA ARG A 526 -0.44 -27.66 14.83
C ARG A 526 0.21 -28.39 13.65
N PHE A 527 1.32 -27.87 13.15
CA PHE A 527 1.97 -28.33 11.93
C PHE A 527 3.40 -28.75 12.18
N LYS A 528 3.80 -29.84 11.55
CA LYS A 528 5.14 -30.39 11.60
C LYS A 528 5.91 -30.03 10.33
N LEU A 529 7.24 -30.04 10.39
CA LEU A 529 8.08 -29.77 9.23
C LEU A 529 7.79 -30.70 8.06
N LYS A 530 7.57 -31.99 8.35
CA LYS A 530 7.23 -33.00 7.34
C LYS A 530 5.98 -32.68 6.53
N ASP A 531 5.08 -31.85 7.05
CA ASP A 531 3.84 -31.47 6.37
C ASP A 531 4.09 -30.56 5.15
N PHE A 532 5.22 -29.80 5.16
CA PHE A 532 5.47 -28.73 4.16
C PHE A 532 6.88 -28.73 3.57
N TRP A 533 7.89 -29.28 4.27
CA TRP A 533 9.29 -29.12 3.91
C TRP A 533 9.86 -30.27 3.07
N GLY A 534 9.01 -31.22 2.69
CA GLY A 534 9.29 -32.18 1.63
C GLY A 534 9.32 -31.54 0.24
N GLU A 535 9.59 -32.35 -0.77
CA GLU A 535 9.46 -31.90 -2.16
C GLU A 535 8.01 -31.48 -2.44
N THR A 536 7.81 -30.27 -2.98
CA THR A 536 6.47 -29.70 -3.17
C THR A 536 6.36 -29.04 -4.53
N LYS A 537 5.37 -29.42 -5.32
CA LYS A 537 5.04 -28.78 -6.60
C LYS A 537 4.31 -27.46 -6.35
N VAL A 538 4.79 -26.38 -6.95
CA VAL A 538 4.15 -25.07 -6.98
C VAL A 538 3.33 -24.93 -8.25
N ASN A 539 3.90 -25.34 -9.39
CA ASN A 539 3.21 -25.45 -10.69
C ASN A 539 3.99 -26.44 -11.59
N ASP A 540 3.56 -26.60 -12.82
CA ASP A 540 4.20 -27.54 -13.77
C ASP A 540 5.68 -27.26 -14.03
N LYS A 541 6.15 -26.04 -13.77
CA LYS A 541 7.53 -25.57 -14.06
C LYS A 541 8.41 -25.41 -12.83
N LEU A 542 7.81 -25.41 -11.62
CA LEU A 542 8.51 -25.14 -10.37
C LEU A 542 8.17 -26.18 -9.32
N THR A 543 9.19 -26.86 -8.84
CA THR A 543 9.12 -27.75 -7.68
C THR A 543 10.08 -27.23 -6.61
N LEU A 544 9.60 -27.08 -5.39
CA LEU A 544 10.44 -26.75 -4.24
C LEU A 544 11.19 -28.00 -3.78
N PRO A 545 12.49 -27.89 -3.48
CA PRO A 545 13.29 -29.04 -3.08
C PRO A 545 12.85 -29.61 -1.72
N ASN A 546 13.09 -30.90 -1.51
CA ASN A 546 13.07 -31.47 -0.17
C ASN A 546 14.20 -30.85 0.68
N VAL A 547 13.85 -30.24 1.80
CA VAL A 547 14.83 -29.66 2.75
C VAL A 547 14.87 -30.42 4.09
N LEU A 548 14.04 -31.45 4.26
CA LEU A 548 14.00 -32.26 5.48
C LEU A 548 15.31 -33.00 5.75
N ASP A 549 16.07 -33.36 4.72
CA ASP A 549 17.35 -34.05 4.86
C ASP A 549 18.44 -33.18 5.54
N LYS A 550 18.24 -31.85 5.54
CA LYS A 550 19.19 -30.87 6.08
C LYS A 550 18.82 -30.32 7.46
N ILE A 551 17.61 -30.60 7.96
CA ILE A 551 17.12 -29.97 9.21
C ILE A 551 17.84 -30.44 10.44
N SER A 552 18.45 -31.63 10.43
CA SER A 552 19.27 -32.14 11.53
C SER A 552 20.48 -31.26 11.83
N GLU A 553 21.02 -30.55 10.82
CA GLU A 553 22.11 -29.59 10.97
C GLU A 553 21.71 -28.42 11.89
N PHE A 554 20.41 -28.12 11.93
CA PHE A 554 19.82 -27.08 12.77
C PHE A 554 19.29 -27.63 14.11
N GLY A 555 19.41 -28.95 14.34
CA GLY A 555 18.98 -29.61 15.56
C GLY A 555 17.49 -29.94 15.63
N TYR A 556 16.83 -30.10 14.48
CA TYR A 556 15.42 -30.43 14.33
C TYR A 556 15.21 -31.80 13.66
N THR A 557 13.98 -32.28 13.75
CA THR A 557 13.53 -33.51 13.10
C THR A 557 12.30 -33.25 12.25
N PRO A 558 11.90 -34.12 11.33
CA PRO A 558 10.67 -33.98 10.58
C PRO A 558 9.41 -33.86 11.45
N GLU A 559 9.47 -34.33 12.71
CA GLU A 559 8.38 -34.23 13.69
C GLU A 559 8.36 -32.92 14.48
N SER A 560 9.42 -32.09 14.40
CA SER A 560 9.45 -30.75 15.00
C SER A 560 8.34 -29.88 14.42
N THR A 561 7.70 -29.09 15.26
CA THR A 561 6.62 -28.18 14.82
C THR A 561 7.17 -26.92 14.16
N LEU A 562 6.36 -26.27 13.32
CA LEU A 562 6.72 -24.96 12.77
C LEU A 562 6.97 -23.94 13.87
N PHE A 563 6.21 -24.00 14.97
CA PHE A 563 6.42 -23.14 16.12
C PHE A 563 7.83 -23.28 16.72
N GLU A 564 8.28 -24.53 16.99
CA GLU A 564 9.60 -24.79 17.56
C GLU A 564 10.72 -24.24 16.68
N VAL A 565 10.59 -24.38 15.36
CA VAL A 565 11.63 -23.98 14.42
C VAL A 565 11.65 -22.47 14.16
N LEU A 566 10.49 -21.88 13.98
CA LEU A 566 10.39 -20.49 13.56
C LEU A 566 10.40 -19.50 14.73
N PHE A 567 9.77 -19.85 15.86
CA PHE A 567 9.47 -18.91 16.93
C PHE A 567 10.06 -19.27 18.28
N ALA A 568 10.28 -20.55 18.57
CA ALA A 568 10.84 -21.04 19.83
C ALA A 568 12.15 -21.82 19.62
N ASN A 569 12.95 -21.40 18.64
CA ASN A 569 14.23 -22.04 18.36
C ASN A 569 15.26 -21.86 19.51
N LYS A 570 16.38 -22.59 19.45
CA LYS A 570 17.42 -22.58 20.48
C LYS A 570 17.92 -21.16 20.83
N ASP A 571 17.99 -20.27 19.83
CA ASP A 571 18.41 -18.89 20.05
C ASP A 571 17.35 -18.07 20.79
N ALA A 572 16.08 -18.27 20.45
CA ALA A 572 14.97 -17.63 21.14
C ALA A 572 14.99 -18.04 22.63
N MET A 573 15.15 -19.32 22.90
CA MET A 573 15.19 -19.85 24.26
C MET A 573 16.45 -19.39 25.00
N ALA A 574 17.61 -19.37 24.34
CA ALA A 574 18.86 -18.86 24.92
C ALA A 574 18.80 -17.34 25.18
N PHE A 575 18.15 -16.60 24.32
CA PHE A 575 17.88 -15.17 24.51
C PHE A 575 16.98 -14.95 25.73
N ALA A 576 15.87 -15.70 25.83
CA ALA A 576 14.96 -15.63 26.97
C ALA A 576 15.66 -15.91 28.29
N ALA A 577 16.51 -16.96 28.36
CA ALA A 577 17.21 -17.35 29.57
C ALA A 577 18.23 -16.31 30.09
N LYS A 578 18.66 -15.40 29.23
CA LYS A 578 19.64 -14.35 29.58
C LYS A 578 19.00 -12.99 29.91
N ASP A 579 17.74 -12.80 29.61
CA ASP A 579 17.06 -11.54 29.84
C ASP A 579 16.39 -11.53 31.22
N PRO A 580 16.79 -10.64 32.17
CA PRO A 580 16.22 -10.58 33.51
C PRO A 580 14.71 -10.28 33.50
N ILE A 581 14.23 -9.53 32.52
CA ILE A 581 12.79 -9.24 32.35
C ILE A 581 12.06 -10.53 31.94
N MET A 582 12.71 -11.36 31.16
CA MET A 582 12.18 -12.62 30.67
C MET A 582 12.18 -13.72 31.73
N ALA A 583 13.12 -13.69 32.65
CA ALA A 583 13.16 -14.60 33.79
C ALA A 583 11.98 -14.41 34.75
N ASN A 584 11.38 -13.22 34.76
CA ASN A 584 10.18 -12.88 35.52
C ASN A 584 8.91 -12.92 34.67
N PHE A 585 8.92 -13.68 33.61
CA PHE A 585 7.90 -13.68 32.57
C PHE A 585 6.57 -14.34 32.96
N ASP A 586 6.48 -14.97 34.11
CA ASP A 586 5.21 -15.33 34.75
C ASP A 586 4.33 -14.12 35.12
N ASN A 587 4.83 -12.91 34.84
CA ASN A 587 4.09 -11.69 35.06
C ASN A 587 3.10 -11.46 33.91
N SER A 588 2.04 -12.27 33.92
CA SER A 588 0.89 -12.19 33.01
C SER A 588 0.18 -10.81 33.00
N GLU A 589 0.53 -9.93 33.93
CA GLU A 589 -0.05 -8.59 34.06
C GLU A 589 0.51 -7.58 33.04
N VAL A 590 1.60 -7.88 32.38
CA VAL A 590 2.34 -6.91 31.55
C VAL A 590 1.93 -6.95 30.08
N SER A 591 1.26 -8.00 29.61
CA SER A 591 0.92 -8.14 28.20
C SER A 591 -0.33 -8.99 27.99
N GLY A 592 -1.26 -8.52 27.12
CA GLY A 592 -2.41 -9.29 26.71
C GLY A 592 -2.07 -10.59 26.02
N ASP A 593 -0.90 -10.64 25.38
CA ASP A 593 -0.38 -11.85 24.71
C ASP A 593 0.09 -12.92 25.69
N SER A 594 0.32 -12.59 26.95
CA SER A 594 0.68 -13.53 28.01
C SER A 594 -0.51 -14.12 28.76
N ARG A 595 -1.71 -13.62 28.51
CA ARG A 595 -2.93 -14.13 29.14
C ARG A 595 -3.23 -15.56 28.67
N GLY A 596 -3.45 -16.46 29.62
CA GLY A 596 -3.96 -17.78 29.32
C GLY A 596 -5.44 -17.78 28.93
N VAL A 597 -5.83 -18.65 28.05
CA VAL A 597 -7.22 -18.94 27.66
C VAL A 597 -7.49 -20.41 27.91
N ILE A 598 -8.56 -20.74 28.64
CA ILE A 598 -8.94 -22.13 28.88
C ILE A 598 -9.82 -22.59 27.72
N GLY A 599 -9.37 -23.64 27.03
CA GLY A 599 -10.13 -24.27 25.96
C GLY A 599 -11.30 -25.12 26.49
N SER A 600 -12.18 -25.55 25.59
CA SER A 600 -13.32 -26.43 25.93
C SER A 600 -12.91 -27.81 26.46
N ASP A 601 -11.66 -28.21 26.20
CA ASP A 601 -11.07 -29.45 26.70
C ASP A 601 -10.39 -29.29 28.09
N GLY A 602 -10.54 -28.12 28.71
CA GLY A 602 -9.92 -27.79 29.99
C GLY A 602 -8.43 -27.47 29.91
N LYS A 603 -7.82 -27.45 28.70
CA LYS A 603 -6.42 -27.09 28.54
C LYS A 603 -6.25 -25.58 28.43
N GLU A 604 -5.19 -25.10 29.05
CA GLU A 604 -4.80 -23.68 28.96
C GLU A 604 -3.95 -23.43 27.71
N PHE A 605 -4.36 -22.45 26.89
CA PHE A 605 -3.52 -21.89 25.87
C PHE A 605 -2.72 -20.75 26.51
N LYS A 606 -1.42 -20.92 26.64
CA LYS A 606 -0.55 -19.89 27.20
C LYS A 606 -0.33 -18.76 26.23
N GLY A 607 -0.41 -17.53 26.69
CA GLY A 607 0.04 -16.36 25.96
C GLY A 607 1.59 -16.30 25.92
N TYR A 608 2.11 -15.50 24.97
CA TYR A 608 3.56 -15.36 24.77
C TYR A 608 4.05 -13.96 25.12
N GLY A 609 3.16 -13.03 25.24
CA GLY A 609 3.39 -11.68 25.70
C GLY A 609 4.67 -11.05 25.21
N PHE A 610 5.30 -10.43 26.12
CA PHE A 610 6.47 -9.60 25.95
C PHE A 610 7.69 -10.31 25.35
N PHE A 611 7.92 -11.57 25.71
CA PHE A 611 9.06 -12.35 25.22
C PHE A 611 9.11 -12.44 23.70
N VAL A 612 8.02 -12.84 23.09
CA VAL A 612 7.97 -13.02 21.65
C VAL A 612 8.19 -11.68 20.94
N GLN A 613 7.60 -10.61 21.45
CA GLN A 613 7.74 -9.28 20.88
C GLN A 613 9.21 -8.85 20.85
N LYS A 614 9.92 -8.99 21.97
CA LYS A 614 11.33 -8.60 22.09
C LYS A 614 12.22 -9.46 21.21
N TYR A 615 12.06 -10.79 21.25
CA TYR A 615 12.87 -11.69 20.44
C TYR A 615 12.65 -11.49 18.94
N LEU A 616 11.41 -11.40 18.50
CA LEU A 616 11.10 -11.19 17.09
C LEU A 616 11.65 -9.84 16.58
N TRP A 617 11.62 -8.82 17.42
CA TRP A 617 12.24 -7.54 17.10
C TRP A 617 13.75 -7.65 16.91
N GLU A 618 14.46 -8.30 17.84
CA GLU A 618 15.91 -8.46 17.77
C GLU A 618 16.34 -9.39 16.60
N GLU A 619 15.52 -10.34 16.21
CA GLU A 619 15.75 -11.12 15.00
C GLU A 619 15.49 -10.29 13.73
N TYR A 620 14.38 -9.57 13.68
CA TYR A 620 14.00 -8.74 12.53
C TYR A 620 15.05 -7.66 12.22
N ARG A 621 15.54 -6.95 13.23
CA ARG A 621 16.53 -5.88 13.00
C ARG A 621 17.85 -6.38 12.37
N LYS A 622 18.18 -7.67 12.44
CA LYS A 622 19.35 -8.25 11.76
C LYS A 622 19.29 -8.13 10.24
N PHE A 623 18.11 -8.06 9.67
CA PHE A 623 17.93 -7.87 8.23
C PHE A 623 18.40 -6.48 7.76
N GLY A 624 18.18 -5.46 8.54
CA GLY A 624 18.53 -4.07 8.20
C GLY A 624 19.91 -3.62 8.66
N THR A 625 20.48 -4.29 9.68
CA THR A 625 21.72 -3.84 10.30
C THR A 625 22.90 -3.85 9.33
N GLY A 626 23.52 -2.69 9.12
CA GLY A 626 24.64 -2.50 8.20
C GLY A 626 24.24 -2.31 6.73
N HIS A 627 22.92 -2.19 6.44
CA HIS A 627 22.39 -2.15 5.08
C HIS A 627 21.50 -0.95 4.78
N GLY A 628 21.45 0.02 5.68
CA GLY A 628 20.66 1.23 5.50
C GLY A 628 19.21 1.14 5.99
N HIS A 629 18.83 0.02 6.62
CA HIS A 629 17.53 -0.19 7.28
C HIS A 629 17.73 -0.44 8.79
N ASP A 630 18.82 0.07 9.36
CA ASP A 630 19.20 -0.17 10.73
C ASP A 630 18.15 0.35 11.70
N LEU A 631 17.78 -0.50 12.65
CA LEU A 631 16.84 -0.19 13.72
C LEU A 631 17.58 -0.26 15.08
N ALA A 632 17.18 0.58 16.01
CA ALA A 632 17.64 0.46 17.39
C ALA A 632 17.11 -0.83 18.03
N ASP A 633 17.72 -1.23 19.14
CA ASP A 633 17.25 -2.36 19.93
C ASP A 633 15.91 -2.06 20.62
N PHE A 634 15.24 -3.11 21.04
CA PHE A 634 13.94 -3.04 21.70
C PHE A 634 13.94 -2.10 22.91
N ASP A 635 14.96 -2.20 23.76
CA ASP A 635 15.06 -1.43 25.00
C ASP A 635 15.27 0.05 24.73
N THR A 636 15.98 0.41 23.66
CA THR A 636 16.16 1.80 23.22
C THR A 636 14.83 2.42 22.81
N TYR A 637 14.02 1.73 22.00
CA TYR A 637 12.71 2.26 21.59
C TYR A 637 11.73 2.46 22.76
N HIS A 638 11.89 1.74 23.87
CA HIS A 638 11.08 1.94 25.07
C HIS A 638 11.51 3.13 25.93
N ARG A 639 12.69 3.68 25.65
CA ARG A 639 13.21 4.88 26.32
C ARG A 639 13.02 6.17 25.53
N VAL A 640 12.76 6.05 24.20
CA VAL A 640 12.60 7.20 23.32
C VAL A 640 11.21 7.24 22.70
N ARG A 641 10.81 8.41 22.17
CA ARG A 641 9.50 8.59 21.51
C ARG A 641 9.46 8.08 20.05
N GLY A 642 10.51 7.43 19.61
CA GLY A 642 10.68 6.91 18.26
C GLY A 642 11.91 7.49 17.57
N LEU A 643 12.46 6.71 16.64
CA LEU A 643 13.64 7.07 15.85
C LEU A 643 13.39 6.77 14.39
N ARG A 644 13.88 7.63 13.50
CA ARG A 644 13.84 7.45 12.06
C ARG A 644 14.99 6.55 11.62
N TRP A 645 14.66 5.46 10.92
CA TRP A 645 15.71 4.60 10.38
C TRP A 645 16.38 5.21 9.14
N PRO A 646 17.63 4.83 8.80
CA PRO A 646 18.53 3.99 9.60
C PRO A 646 18.95 4.67 10.90
N VAL A 647 19.03 3.86 11.97
CA VAL A 647 19.54 4.29 13.26
C VAL A 647 20.97 3.76 13.41
N VAL A 648 21.95 4.61 13.22
CA VAL A 648 23.38 4.26 13.25
C VAL A 648 24.04 4.92 14.46
N ASP A 649 24.78 4.13 15.25
CA ASP A 649 25.41 4.59 16.49
C ASP A 649 24.44 5.34 17.44
N GLY A 650 23.20 4.84 17.52
CA GLY A 650 22.15 5.41 18.37
C GLY A 650 21.53 6.71 17.83
N LYS A 651 21.91 7.16 16.65
CA LYS A 651 21.40 8.38 16.01
C LYS A 651 20.45 8.06 14.87
N GLU A 652 19.31 8.76 14.84
CA GLU A 652 18.36 8.68 13.73
C GLU A 652 18.87 9.41 12.47
N THR A 653 18.39 8.98 11.32
CA THR A 653 18.67 9.65 10.02
C THR A 653 17.50 10.53 9.61
N LEU A 654 17.75 11.82 9.40
CA LEU A 654 16.73 12.78 8.98
C LEU A 654 16.48 12.66 7.46
N TRP A 655 17.29 13.31 6.63
CA TRP A 655 17.14 13.27 5.18
C TRP A 655 17.96 12.12 4.59
N ARG A 656 17.26 11.16 3.96
CA ARG A 656 17.91 10.05 3.25
C ARG A 656 18.62 10.56 2.00
N PHE A 657 19.63 9.85 1.59
CA PHE A 657 20.46 10.08 0.40
C PHE A 657 21.36 11.32 0.49
N ASN A 658 21.17 12.20 1.44
CA ASN A 658 21.97 13.40 1.65
C ASN A 658 23.15 13.08 2.61
N ALA A 659 24.39 13.21 2.11
CA ALA A 659 25.61 12.83 2.83
C ALA A 659 25.85 13.61 4.15
N GLN A 660 25.22 14.78 4.30
CA GLN A 660 25.27 15.53 5.55
C GLN A 660 24.49 14.84 6.68
N TYR A 661 23.43 14.11 6.36
CA TYR A 661 22.49 13.55 7.33
C TYR A 661 22.40 12.03 7.29
N ASP A 662 22.70 11.41 6.15
CA ASP A 662 22.62 9.96 5.93
C ASP A 662 24.02 9.35 5.95
N PRO A 663 24.37 8.56 6.99
CA PRO A 663 25.69 7.94 7.10
C PRO A 663 25.98 6.95 5.97
N TYR A 664 24.93 6.35 5.35
CA TYR A 664 25.08 5.45 4.21
C TYR A 664 25.38 6.21 2.92
N ALA A 665 24.77 7.36 2.70
CA ALA A 665 25.12 8.22 1.58
C ALA A 665 26.56 8.72 1.70
N LYS A 666 26.98 9.15 2.89
CA LYS A 666 28.35 9.55 3.17
C LYS A 666 29.37 8.45 2.93
N LYS A 667 29.03 7.20 3.31
CA LYS A 667 29.89 6.03 3.10
C LYS A 667 29.96 5.63 1.63
N ALA A 668 28.81 5.68 0.91
CA ALA A 668 28.73 5.27 -0.50
C ALA A 668 29.46 6.24 -1.43
N ALA A 669 29.41 7.53 -1.13
CA ALA A 669 30.03 8.59 -1.92
C ALA A 669 30.69 9.64 -1.01
N PRO A 670 31.92 9.37 -0.48
CA PRO A 670 32.59 10.23 0.52
C PRO A 670 32.83 11.66 0.06
N ASP A 671 33.04 11.84 -1.24
CA ASP A 671 33.38 13.15 -1.86
C ASP A 671 32.14 13.80 -2.51
N SER A 672 30.95 13.30 -2.28
CA SER A 672 29.70 13.77 -2.86
C SER A 672 28.69 14.21 -1.80
N ASP A 673 27.81 15.14 -2.17
CA ASP A 673 26.73 15.63 -1.31
C ASP A 673 25.55 14.66 -1.24
N PHE A 674 25.38 13.77 -2.26
CA PHE A 674 24.29 12.83 -2.34
C PHE A 674 24.77 11.46 -2.85
N ALA A 675 24.09 10.41 -2.39
CA ALA A 675 24.20 9.08 -2.96
C ALA A 675 22.84 8.40 -2.98
N PHE A 676 22.28 8.21 -4.17
CA PHE A 676 21.05 7.46 -4.41
C PHE A 676 21.37 6.00 -4.70
N TYR A 677 20.37 5.13 -4.56
CA TYR A 677 20.56 3.67 -4.69
C TYR A 677 20.21 3.14 -6.08
N GLY A 678 20.14 3.99 -7.09
CA GLY A 678 19.62 3.70 -8.44
C GLY A 678 20.21 2.49 -9.16
N ASN A 679 21.36 1.98 -8.68
CA ASN A 679 21.94 0.67 -9.02
C ASN A 679 22.49 0.01 -7.78
N ALA A 680 21.63 -0.64 -7.05
CA ALA A 680 21.83 -1.19 -5.73
C ALA A 680 23.02 -2.16 -5.56
N LYS A 681 24.21 -1.63 -5.40
CA LYS A 681 25.23 -2.33 -4.62
C LYS A 681 25.04 -2.14 -3.10
N ALA A 682 24.30 -1.12 -2.69
CA ALA A 682 24.22 -0.69 -1.29
C ALA A 682 23.10 -1.37 -0.48
N ALA A 683 22.09 -1.94 -1.12
CA ALA A 683 20.92 -2.50 -0.43
C ALA A 683 21.05 -3.97 -0.03
N LEU A 684 22.24 -4.58 -0.11
CA LEU A 684 22.41 -5.99 0.24
C LEU A 684 23.46 -6.24 1.29
N PRO A 685 23.13 -7.15 2.21
CA PRO A 685 24.04 -7.59 3.26
C PRO A 685 25.36 -8.19 2.83
N SER A 686 25.53 -8.58 1.59
CA SER A 686 26.67 -9.42 1.18
C SER A 686 27.60 -8.83 0.13
N GLY A 687 27.39 -7.65 -0.38
CA GLY A 687 28.27 -7.06 -1.41
C GLY A 687 28.33 -7.79 -2.75
N ASP A 688 27.60 -8.89 -2.92
CA ASP A 688 27.71 -9.83 -4.04
C ASP A 688 26.61 -9.71 -5.11
N LEU A 689 25.92 -8.58 -5.19
CA LEU A 689 25.07 -8.34 -6.35
C LEU A 689 25.90 -7.98 -7.56
N LYS A 690 26.15 -8.97 -8.39
CA LYS A 690 26.43 -8.72 -9.79
C LYS A 690 25.11 -8.26 -10.43
N SER A 691 25.00 -6.96 -10.71
CA SER A 691 23.86 -6.42 -11.45
C SER A 691 23.82 -7.08 -12.85
N ALA A 692 22.64 -7.18 -13.43
CA ALA A 692 22.45 -7.79 -14.75
C ALA A 692 22.94 -6.94 -15.94
N THR A 693 23.49 -5.75 -15.67
CA THR A 693 24.01 -4.82 -16.71
C THR A 693 25.51 -5.02 -16.95
N SER A 694 25.99 -4.75 -18.14
CA SER A 694 27.40 -4.86 -18.55
C SER A 694 28.32 -3.87 -17.82
N GLY A 695 29.64 -4.13 -17.81
CA GLY A 695 30.61 -3.47 -16.92
C GLY A 695 30.68 -1.94 -16.97
N GLU A 696 30.53 -1.30 -18.14
CA GLU A 696 30.60 0.16 -18.30
C GLU A 696 29.31 0.89 -17.86
N GLU A 697 28.12 0.33 -18.12
CA GLU A 697 26.86 0.87 -17.60
C GLU A 697 26.75 0.82 -16.07
N LYS A 698 27.40 -0.16 -15.43
CA LYS A 698 27.40 -0.30 -13.96
C LYS A 698 28.06 0.83 -13.22
N THR A 699 29.13 1.38 -13.78
CA THR A 699 29.88 2.49 -13.16
C THR A 699 29.19 3.84 -13.37
N SER A 700 28.49 4.03 -14.50
CA SER A 700 27.81 5.30 -14.82
C SER A 700 26.52 5.51 -14.02
N LEU A 701 25.89 4.44 -13.52
CA LEU A 701 24.62 4.51 -12.76
C LEU A 701 24.78 4.36 -11.25
N ALA A 702 26.00 4.05 -10.78
CA ALA A 702 26.27 3.90 -9.36
C ALA A 702 25.91 5.21 -8.62
N ASN A 703 25.13 5.08 -7.54
CA ASN A 703 24.70 6.17 -6.68
C ASN A 703 23.82 7.25 -7.34
N LYS A 704 23.22 6.99 -8.51
CA LYS A 704 22.36 7.95 -9.22
C LYS A 704 20.89 7.58 -9.12
N ALA A 705 20.04 8.61 -9.05
CA ALA A 705 18.58 8.49 -9.20
C ALA A 705 18.18 8.55 -10.68
N LYS A 706 16.99 8.09 -11.00
CA LYS A 706 16.41 8.14 -12.35
C LYS A 706 15.36 9.22 -12.45
N ILE A 707 15.51 10.13 -13.42
CA ILE A 707 14.49 11.09 -13.83
C ILE A 707 13.70 10.47 -14.96
N PHE A 708 12.47 10.02 -14.68
CA PHE A 708 11.64 9.38 -15.68
C PHE A 708 10.83 10.39 -16.49
N PHE A 709 10.77 10.19 -17.80
CA PHE A 709 9.68 10.71 -18.61
C PHE A 709 8.58 9.65 -18.70
N ARG A 710 7.32 10.05 -18.43
CA ARG A 710 6.11 9.22 -18.60
C ARG A 710 5.02 10.03 -19.28
N PRO A 711 4.46 9.54 -20.40
CA PRO A 711 3.43 10.26 -21.13
C PRO A 711 2.09 10.26 -20.38
N TYR A 712 1.26 11.25 -20.68
CA TYR A 712 -0.14 11.20 -20.31
C TYR A 712 -0.84 10.05 -21.05
N MET A 713 -1.69 9.33 -20.32
CA MET A 713 -2.51 8.23 -20.83
C MET A 713 -3.94 8.40 -20.36
N ASP A 714 -4.91 8.14 -21.22
CA ASP A 714 -6.33 8.15 -20.86
C ASP A 714 -6.65 7.12 -19.77
N PRO A 715 -7.65 7.38 -18.91
CA PRO A 715 -8.07 6.42 -17.91
C PRO A 715 -8.79 5.22 -18.55
N VAL A 716 -8.88 4.16 -17.78
CA VAL A 716 -9.55 2.91 -18.18
C VAL A 716 -10.99 3.12 -18.64
N GLU A 717 -11.72 3.93 -17.92
CA GLU A 717 -13.13 4.22 -18.13
C GLU A 717 -13.36 5.73 -18.07
N MET A 718 -13.97 6.28 -19.08
CA MET A 718 -14.36 7.69 -19.14
C MET A 718 -15.87 7.84 -19.08
N PRO A 719 -16.38 8.98 -18.62
CA PRO A 719 -17.79 9.34 -18.79
C PRO A 719 -18.24 9.23 -20.23
N SER A 720 -19.49 8.86 -20.43
CA SER A 720 -20.15 8.67 -21.71
C SER A 720 -21.59 9.17 -21.60
N GLU A 721 -22.35 9.22 -22.70
CA GLU A 721 -23.77 9.57 -22.66
C GLU A 721 -24.58 8.69 -21.71
N GLU A 722 -24.27 7.39 -21.62
CA GLU A 722 -24.95 6.45 -20.74
C GLU A 722 -24.51 6.59 -19.26
N TYR A 723 -23.24 6.88 -19.01
CA TYR A 723 -22.66 7.05 -17.66
C TYR A 723 -21.93 8.39 -17.58
N PRO A 724 -22.67 9.49 -17.42
CA PRO A 724 -22.13 10.82 -17.66
C PRO A 724 -21.28 11.41 -16.51
N PHE A 725 -21.21 10.74 -15.36
CA PHE A 725 -20.49 11.27 -14.20
C PHE A 725 -19.23 10.50 -13.91
N TRP A 726 -18.17 11.22 -13.53
CA TRP A 726 -17.06 10.64 -12.79
C TRP A 726 -17.49 10.31 -11.37
N LEU A 727 -17.14 9.13 -10.88
CA LEU A 727 -17.19 8.78 -9.46
C LEU A 727 -15.78 8.82 -8.88
N CYS A 728 -15.57 9.66 -7.87
CA CYS A 728 -14.42 9.61 -6.98
C CYS A 728 -14.86 9.04 -5.63
N THR A 729 -14.07 8.13 -5.06
CA THR A 729 -14.27 7.65 -3.69
C THR A 729 -13.18 8.16 -2.76
N GLY A 730 -13.44 8.20 -1.47
CA GLY A 730 -12.47 8.68 -0.50
C GLY A 730 -12.93 8.51 0.94
N ARG A 731 -12.39 9.34 1.81
CA ARG A 731 -12.65 9.34 3.25
C ARG A 731 -13.34 10.61 3.71
N VAL A 732 -13.78 10.58 4.96
CA VAL A 732 -14.19 11.74 5.76
C VAL A 732 -13.38 11.75 7.06
N LEU A 733 -13.26 12.90 7.71
CA LEU A 733 -12.46 13.07 8.93
C LEU A 733 -12.89 12.12 10.04
N GLU A 734 -14.18 11.94 10.22
CA GLU A 734 -14.79 11.24 11.35
C GLU A 734 -14.62 9.72 11.29
N HIS A 735 -14.44 9.17 10.09
CA HIS A 735 -14.39 7.72 9.93
C HIS A 735 -13.08 7.19 9.34
N TRP A 736 -12.49 6.26 10.10
CA TRP A 736 -11.27 5.59 9.70
C TRP A 736 -11.56 4.40 8.79
N HIS A 737 -11.01 4.42 7.57
CA HIS A 737 -11.17 3.36 6.55
C HIS A 737 -12.63 2.97 6.30
N THR A 738 -12.97 1.70 6.58
CA THR A 738 -14.31 1.12 6.43
C THR A 738 -15.25 1.37 7.63
N GLY A 739 -14.86 2.28 8.53
CA GLY A 739 -15.70 2.66 9.66
C GLY A 739 -15.91 1.60 10.73
N THR A 740 -15.33 0.41 10.61
CA THR A 740 -15.57 -0.72 11.52
C THR A 740 -15.50 -0.35 13.00
N MET A 741 -14.53 0.49 13.40
CA MET A 741 -14.41 0.96 14.78
C MET A 741 -15.05 2.32 15.00
N THR A 742 -14.83 3.27 14.10
CA THR A 742 -15.24 4.68 14.30
C THR A 742 -16.75 4.88 14.22
N MET A 743 -17.48 4.07 13.44
CA MET A 743 -18.96 4.06 13.43
C MET A 743 -19.57 3.61 14.77
N ARG A 744 -18.75 3.02 15.67
CA ARG A 744 -19.15 2.61 17.02
C ARG A 744 -18.80 3.63 18.09
N VAL A 745 -18.21 4.76 17.69
CA VAL A 745 -17.96 5.92 18.56
C VAL A 745 -19.15 6.88 18.42
N PRO A 746 -20.00 7.06 19.45
CA PRO A 746 -21.25 7.79 19.31
C PRO A 746 -21.12 9.22 18.80
N GLU A 747 -20.02 9.90 19.16
CA GLU A 747 -19.73 11.28 18.73
C GLU A 747 -19.43 11.34 17.23
N LEU A 748 -18.58 10.43 16.75
CA LEU A 748 -18.22 10.34 15.33
C LEU A 748 -19.41 9.89 14.48
N TYR A 749 -20.19 8.92 14.98
CA TYR A 749 -21.40 8.47 14.32
C TYR A 749 -22.44 9.59 14.19
N ARG A 750 -22.67 10.38 15.27
CA ARG A 750 -23.59 11.53 15.22
C ARG A 750 -23.12 12.60 14.24
N ALA A 751 -21.82 12.83 14.15
CA ALA A 751 -21.26 13.82 13.24
C ALA A 751 -21.45 13.43 11.75
N VAL A 752 -21.24 12.15 11.41
CA VAL A 752 -21.41 11.63 10.05
C VAL A 752 -22.03 10.22 10.10
N PRO A 753 -23.36 10.12 10.18
CA PRO A 753 -24.04 8.84 10.40
C PRO A 753 -24.14 7.96 9.16
N GLU A 754 -23.98 8.53 7.94
CA GLU A 754 -24.10 7.84 6.67
C GLU A 754 -23.15 8.45 5.64
N ALA A 755 -22.72 7.64 4.67
CA ALA A 755 -22.01 8.14 3.51
C ALA A 755 -23.00 8.81 2.55
N ARG A 756 -22.64 10.01 2.07
CA ARG A 756 -23.45 10.81 1.16
C ARG A 756 -22.87 10.88 -0.23
N CYS A 757 -23.73 11.08 -1.22
CA CYS A 757 -23.34 11.42 -2.57
C CYS A 757 -23.19 12.94 -2.67
N TYR A 758 -21.95 13.43 -2.55
CA TYR A 758 -21.68 14.84 -2.81
C TYR A 758 -21.66 15.08 -4.31
N MET A 759 -22.40 16.06 -4.77
CA MET A 759 -22.50 16.41 -6.18
C MET A 759 -22.84 17.90 -6.38
N ASN A 760 -22.66 18.38 -7.59
CA ASN A 760 -22.99 19.74 -7.94
C ASN A 760 -24.52 19.94 -8.00
N GLU A 761 -25.02 21.03 -7.44
CA GLU A 761 -26.46 21.34 -7.38
C GLU A 761 -27.09 21.46 -8.79
N LEU A 762 -26.34 21.99 -9.76
CA LEU A 762 -26.85 22.10 -11.16
C LEU A 762 -27.01 20.73 -11.83
N ASP A 763 -26.13 19.76 -11.47
CA ASP A 763 -26.31 18.37 -11.91
C ASP A 763 -27.52 17.73 -11.24
N GLY A 764 -27.72 18.02 -9.94
CA GLY A 764 -28.92 17.60 -9.22
C GLY A 764 -30.22 18.14 -9.84
N ALA A 765 -30.25 19.42 -10.15
CA ALA A 765 -31.39 20.06 -10.82
C ALA A 765 -31.67 19.43 -12.22
N LYS A 766 -30.63 19.12 -13.01
CA LYS A 766 -30.75 18.50 -14.32
C LYS A 766 -31.40 17.10 -14.27
N ILE A 767 -31.17 16.35 -13.21
CA ILE A 767 -31.76 15.01 -13.02
C ILE A 767 -33.01 15.04 -12.11
N GLY A 768 -33.50 16.21 -11.72
CA GLY A 768 -34.70 16.39 -10.91
C GLY A 768 -34.58 15.94 -9.45
N VAL A 769 -33.40 16.05 -8.86
CA VAL A 769 -33.09 15.62 -7.48
C VAL A 769 -32.86 16.85 -6.60
N GLN A 770 -33.38 16.81 -5.38
CA GLN A 770 -33.24 17.86 -4.37
C GLN A 770 -32.28 17.44 -3.25
N GLN A 771 -31.79 18.41 -2.46
CA GLN A 771 -30.96 18.19 -1.28
C GLN A 771 -31.61 17.14 -0.36
N ASN A 772 -30.79 16.17 0.10
CA ASN A 772 -31.20 15.08 0.97
C ASN A 772 -32.10 14.00 0.33
N GLU A 773 -32.43 14.07 -0.93
CA GLU A 773 -33.12 12.98 -1.61
C GLU A 773 -32.18 11.78 -1.84
N ILE A 774 -32.75 10.60 -1.99
CA ILE A 774 -32.02 9.37 -2.26
C ILE A 774 -31.91 9.16 -3.76
N VAL A 775 -30.70 8.84 -4.22
CA VAL A 775 -30.42 8.53 -5.61
C VAL A 775 -29.86 7.12 -5.76
N TRP A 776 -30.08 6.54 -6.93
CA TRP A 776 -29.28 5.43 -7.41
C TRP A 776 -28.00 5.97 -8.06
N ILE A 777 -26.87 5.35 -7.70
CA ILE A 777 -25.58 5.49 -8.36
C ILE A 777 -25.32 4.15 -9.05
N GLU A 778 -25.26 4.14 -10.35
CA GLU A 778 -25.14 2.91 -11.14
C GLU A 778 -23.93 2.97 -12.09
N SER A 779 -23.17 1.90 -12.12
CA SER A 779 -22.11 1.65 -13.10
C SER A 779 -22.42 0.36 -13.87
N ARG A 780 -21.55 -0.02 -14.79
CA ARG A 780 -21.65 -1.29 -15.51
C ARG A 780 -21.58 -2.53 -14.60
N ARG A 781 -21.13 -2.37 -13.36
CA ARG A 781 -20.86 -3.45 -12.37
C ARG A 781 -21.98 -3.64 -11.36
N GLY A 782 -22.78 -2.63 -11.14
CA GLY A 782 -23.86 -2.67 -10.17
C GLY A 782 -24.39 -1.30 -9.80
N LYS A 783 -25.23 -1.25 -8.79
CA LYS A 783 -25.81 0.00 -8.29
C LYS A 783 -25.96 0.03 -6.79
N VAL A 784 -25.88 1.21 -6.23
CA VAL A 784 -26.04 1.49 -4.80
C VAL A 784 -26.95 2.71 -4.59
N LYS A 785 -27.48 2.85 -3.37
CA LYS A 785 -28.25 4.04 -2.97
C LYS A 785 -27.43 4.91 -2.06
N ALA A 786 -27.51 6.22 -2.25
CA ALA A 786 -26.95 7.21 -1.34
C ALA A 786 -27.86 8.45 -1.26
N ARG A 787 -27.78 9.17 -0.15
CA ARG A 787 -28.45 10.47 0.02
C ARG A 787 -27.58 11.57 -0.58
N VAL A 788 -28.18 12.45 -1.35
CA VAL A 788 -27.48 13.57 -2.00
C VAL A 788 -27.12 14.66 -1.00
N ASP A 789 -25.95 15.26 -1.19
CA ASP A 789 -25.52 16.47 -0.50
C ASP A 789 -24.90 17.47 -1.47
N PHE A 790 -25.54 18.64 -1.65
CA PHE A 790 -25.06 19.71 -2.51
C PHE A 790 -24.19 20.74 -1.76
N HIS A 791 -24.35 20.83 -0.44
CA HIS A 791 -23.80 21.90 0.40
C HIS A 791 -22.84 21.42 1.48
N GLY A 792 -22.34 20.19 1.31
CA GLY A 792 -21.41 19.59 2.25
C GLY A 792 -19.99 20.14 2.15
N ARG A 793 -19.09 19.56 2.91
CA ARG A 793 -17.67 19.93 2.99
C ARG A 793 -16.85 19.58 1.73
N ASN A 794 -17.36 18.71 0.89
CA ASN A 794 -16.79 18.34 -0.40
C ASN A 794 -17.66 18.91 -1.49
N VAL A 795 -17.09 19.72 -2.36
CA VAL A 795 -17.82 20.45 -3.39
C VAL A 795 -17.31 20.02 -4.79
N PRO A 796 -17.90 18.95 -5.36
CA PRO A 796 -17.55 18.51 -6.70
C PRO A 796 -17.97 19.52 -7.78
N PRO A 797 -17.15 19.71 -8.83
CA PRO A 797 -17.57 20.44 -10.03
C PRO A 797 -18.62 19.63 -10.80
N LYS A 798 -19.23 20.23 -11.81
CA LYS A 798 -20.18 19.54 -12.70
C LYS A 798 -19.56 18.29 -13.33
N GLY A 799 -20.35 17.22 -13.41
CA GLY A 799 -19.94 15.95 -14.00
C GLY A 799 -19.09 15.07 -13.10
N LEU A 800 -18.84 15.46 -11.85
CA LEU A 800 -18.14 14.65 -10.85
C LEU A 800 -19.00 14.45 -9.60
N ILE A 801 -18.95 13.27 -9.03
CA ILE A 801 -19.49 12.99 -7.70
C ILE A 801 -18.42 12.41 -6.78
N PHE A 802 -18.57 12.66 -5.49
CA PHE A 802 -17.73 12.06 -4.45
C PHE A 802 -18.60 11.28 -3.47
N VAL A 803 -18.20 10.04 -3.16
CA VAL A 803 -18.89 9.18 -2.18
C VAL A 803 -17.87 8.52 -1.27
N PRO A 804 -17.92 8.78 0.06
CA PRO A 804 -17.03 8.10 1.00
C PRO A 804 -17.31 6.59 1.10
N PHE A 805 -16.27 5.77 1.31
CA PHE A 805 -16.41 4.31 1.32
C PHE A 805 -16.56 3.68 2.72
N PHE A 806 -16.66 4.48 3.77
CA PHE A 806 -16.72 3.96 5.15
C PHE A 806 -18.02 3.20 5.48
N ASP A 807 -19.12 3.53 4.80
CA ASP A 807 -20.46 3.03 5.12
C ASP A 807 -20.77 1.72 4.40
N GLU A 808 -20.92 0.63 5.15
CA GLU A 808 -21.28 -0.68 4.60
C GLU A 808 -22.72 -0.71 4.01
N LYS A 809 -23.61 0.23 4.39
CA LYS A 809 -24.98 0.29 3.88
C LYS A 809 -25.03 0.90 2.49
N VAL A 810 -24.24 1.94 2.24
CA VAL A 810 -24.08 2.53 0.90
C VAL A 810 -23.24 1.64 0.01
N TYR A 811 -22.14 1.10 0.56
CA TYR A 811 -21.26 0.12 -0.07
C TYR A 811 -20.82 0.48 -1.48
N ILE A 812 -20.25 1.67 -1.62
CA ILE A 812 -19.92 2.27 -2.93
C ILE A 812 -18.99 1.42 -3.79
N ASN A 813 -18.15 0.57 -3.19
CA ASN A 813 -17.23 -0.30 -3.93
C ASN A 813 -17.91 -1.41 -4.75
N ARG A 814 -19.23 -1.54 -4.69
CA ARG A 814 -20.00 -2.35 -5.65
C ARG A 814 -19.99 -1.77 -7.06
N VAL A 815 -19.76 -0.47 -7.20
CA VAL A 815 -19.82 0.22 -8.50
C VAL A 815 -18.45 0.63 -9.03
N THR A 816 -17.38 0.57 -8.21
CA THR A 816 -16.01 0.87 -8.64
C THR A 816 -15.41 -0.26 -9.51
N LEU A 817 -14.40 0.05 -10.31
CA LEU A 817 -13.75 -0.90 -11.22
C LEU A 817 -12.46 -1.47 -10.60
N ASP A 818 -12.26 -2.77 -10.67
CA ASP A 818 -11.11 -3.50 -10.09
C ASP A 818 -9.87 -3.58 -11.01
N HIS A 819 -9.68 -2.57 -11.85
CA HIS A 819 -8.44 -2.39 -12.59
C HIS A 819 -7.30 -1.96 -11.66
N THR A 820 -6.08 -2.16 -12.09
CA THR A 820 -4.89 -1.83 -11.29
C THR A 820 -3.83 -1.13 -12.11
N CYS A 821 -2.99 -0.32 -11.45
CA CYS A 821 -1.72 0.09 -12.03
C CYS A 821 -0.91 -1.16 -12.39
N PRO A 822 -0.46 -1.34 -13.64
CA PRO A 822 0.19 -2.58 -14.06
C PRO A 822 1.53 -2.86 -13.36
N LEU A 823 2.20 -1.83 -12.87
CA LEU A 823 3.47 -1.94 -12.14
C LEU A 823 3.23 -2.30 -10.67
N SER A 824 2.51 -1.45 -9.95
CA SER A 824 2.30 -1.59 -8.51
C SER A 824 1.22 -2.60 -8.12
N LYS A 825 0.31 -2.94 -9.03
CA LYS A 825 -0.90 -3.74 -8.77
C LYS A 825 -1.88 -3.07 -7.80
N GLU A 826 -1.77 -1.76 -7.62
CA GLU A 826 -2.68 -0.95 -6.83
C GLU A 826 -3.93 -0.59 -7.62
N THR A 827 -5.11 -0.73 -7.00
CA THR A 827 -6.40 -0.42 -7.62
C THR A 827 -6.66 1.08 -7.64
N ASP A 828 -7.22 1.57 -8.74
CA ASP A 828 -7.69 2.94 -8.87
C ASP A 828 -9.14 3.07 -8.38
N TYR A 829 -9.34 3.78 -7.27
CA TYR A 829 -10.66 4.06 -6.69
C TYR A 829 -11.13 5.50 -6.97
N LYS A 830 -10.33 6.27 -7.70
CA LYS A 830 -10.55 7.72 -7.84
C LYS A 830 -11.34 8.09 -9.07
N LYS A 831 -11.56 7.13 -9.98
CA LYS A 831 -12.29 7.39 -11.21
C LYS A 831 -12.89 6.14 -11.83
N CYS A 832 -14.19 6.19 -12.01
CA CYS A 832 -14.95 5.32 -12.91
C CYS A 832 -16.19 6.07 -13.39
N ALA A 833 -16.86 5.57 -14.43
CA ALA A 833 -18.04 6.21 -14.99
C ALA A 833 -19.33 5.66 -14.37
N VAL A 834 -20.23 6.56 -13.96
CA VAL A 834 -21.51 6.22 -13.36
C VAL A 834 -22.65 7.10 -13.93
N LYS A 835 -23.87 6.62 -13.81
CA LYS A 835 -25.10 7.41 -13.97
C LYS A 835 -25.82 7.55 -12.64
N ILE A 836 -26.56 8.64 -12.50
CA ILE A 836 -27.32 8.96 -11.29
C ILE A 836 -28.76 9.24 -11.69
N TYR A 837 -29.69 8.73 -10.91
CA TYR A 837 -31.11 8.98 -11.09
C TYR A 837 -31.86 8.82 -9.76
N LYS A 838 -33.03 9.43 -9.66
CA LYS A 838 -33.89 9.39 -8.46
C LYS A 838 -34.23 7.96 -8.09
N ALA A 839 -34.16 7.61 -6.77
CA ALA A 839 -34.39 6.26 -6.28
C ALA A 839 -35.85 5.90 -6.10
#